data_10feb45ba7cf3543e3471a9f797a1953
#
_entry.id   10feb45ba7cf3543e3471a9f797a1953
#
_cell.length_a   1.000
_cell.length_b   1.000
_cell.length_c   1.000
_cell.angle_alpha   90.00
_cell.angle_beta   90.00
_cell.angle_gamma   90.00
#
_symmetry.space_group_name_H-M   'P 1'
#
loop_
_entity.id
_entity.type
_entity.pdbx_description
1 polymer ?
#
loop_
_entity_poly.entity_id
_entity_poly.type
_entity_poly.pdbx_seq_one_letter_code
_entity_poly.pdbx_strand_id
1 'polypeptide(L)'
;MLAVEQLAHRLIPQYADRFVFEIAPEEDRDYYSLESKDGKIHISGNNANSIAAGLNYYLKYYCLTTVSWYADIPVEMPDVLPMVEKPVVVEAKVDNRFFLNYCTYGYSMPFWKWKDWERFIDWMALNGVNMPLAITGQEMVWYKVWKKIGLTDEEIRSYFTGPVYLPWHRMANIDGWNGPLPMQWLESQAELQKKILARERELNMTPVLPAFAGHVPAALKRIHPDANIQYLGKWAGFGDSYRCHFLNPEEPLFAEIQKSFLEEQEKMFGTDHIYGVDPFNEVDPPSWEPEYLAQVSSDMYKSLAAADPDAVWLQMTWMFYHDRKLWTAPRVKALLTGVPSDKLVLLDYHCENVELWKSTEKFHGQPYIWCYLGNFGGNTTLTGNVKESGDRLDNALINGGDNLKGIGSTLEGLDINQFPYEYIFEKAWTIDVNGQDWVERLADRHVGAVSESAREAWQILFEDVFVQVPRTLGILPGYRPKLGDNYNKRTSNEYDNATLLRVWELLLEVPSCDRDAFEIDVIMTGRQLLGNYFLDVKKEFDGFYKKRNVPGLKEKASEMREILSDLELLNSFHNRASLDKWIEDARSLGDTEELKNYYEKNARNLITTWGGSLNDYASRTWAGLLNDYYAKRWEIYFDAVIGAAEKGIELNKDELKSRLATFEQEWVDSTTPIQIHREGSLLDTARHLLEKYGPRIEKSL
;
A
#
# COMPACT_ATOMS: atom_id res chain seq x y z
N MET A 1 14.83 25.49 -16.76
CA MET A 1 13.52 24.79 -16.85
C MET A 1 13.14 24.47 -15.43
N LEU A 2 11.95 24.88 -15.00
CA LEU A 2 11.41 24.56 -13.68
C LEU A 2 11.20 23.04 -13.54
N ALA A 3 11.21 22.51 -12.31
CA ALA A 3 10.99 21.07 -12.08
C ALA A 3 9.60 20.62 -12.58
N VAL A 4 8.60 21.48 -12.44
CA VAL A 4 7.23 21.22 -12.95
C VAL A 4 7.14 21.25 -14.48
N GLU A 5 7.96 22.07 -15.17
CA GLU A 5 8.04 22.02 -16.64
C GLU A 5 8.59 20.67 -17.11
N GLN A 6 9.63 20.17 -16.44
CA GLN A 6 10.19 18.85 -16.71
C GLN A 6 9.17 17.74 -16.44
N LEU A 7 8.37 17.86 -15.37
CA LEU A 7 7.28 16.95 -15.06
C LEU A 7 6.23 16.94 -16.18
N ALA A 8 5.79 18.12 -16.66
CA ALA A 8 4.85 18.20 -17.78
C ALA A 8 5.41 17.58 -19.06
N HIS A 9 6.70 17.79 -19.38
CA HIS A 9 7.35 17.15 -20.53
C HIS A 9 7.44 15.61 -20.41
N ARG A 10 7.55 15.05 -19.21
CA ARG A 10 7.51 13.61 -19.00
C ARG A 10 6.11 13.03 -19.17
N LEU A 11 5.09 13.71 -18.68
CA LEU A 11 3.72 13.21 -18.66
C LEU A 11 2.94 13.46 -19.96
N ILE A 12 3.05 14.66 -20.50
CA ILE A 12 2.26 15.17 -21.63
C ILE A 12 3.14 15.89 -22.66
N PRO A 13 4.19 15.22 -23.21
CA PRO A 13 5.22 15.87 -24.03
C PRO A 13 4.66 16.65 -25.24
N GLN A 14 3.56 16.17 -25.84
CA GLN A 14 2.95 16.82 -27.01
C GLN A 14 2.21 18.11 -26.64
N TYR A 15 1.88 18.32 -25.39
CA TYR A 15 1.10 19.45 -24.88
C TYR A 15 1.90 20.38 -23.96
N ALA A 16 3.10 19.98 -23.52
CA ALA A 16 3.88 20.70 -22.52
C ALA A 16 4.08 22.20 -22.89
N ASP A 17 4.33 22.50 -24.16
CA ASP A 17 4.51 23.86 -24.66
C ASP A 17 3.24 24.73 -24.66
N ARG A 18 2.08 24.14 -24.36
CA ARG A 18 0.81 24.84 -24.20
C ARG A 18 0.62 25.40 -22.80
N PHE A 19 1.49 25.05 -21.87
CA PHE A 19 1.47 25.52 -20.48
C PHE A 19 2.55 26.57 -20.26
N VAL A 20 2.27 27.49 -19.34
CA VAL A 20 3.22 28.44 -18.77
C VAL A 20 3.19 28.26 -17.27
N PHE A 21 4.33 27.90 -16.68
CA PHE A 21 4.48 27.70 -15.25
C PHE A 21 5.26 28.86 -14.63
N GLU A 22 4.76 29.40 -13.53
CA GLU A 22 5.35 30.54 -12.84
C GLU A 22 5.45 30.30 -11.32
N ILE A 23 6.63 30.53 -10.73
CA ILE A 23 6.76 30.62 -9.29
C ILE A 23 6.28 31.99 -8.83
N ALA A 24 5.20 32.00 -8.07
CA ALA A 24 4.62 33.18 -7.47
C ALA A 24 5.27 33.50 -6.09
N PRO A 25 5.00 34.64 -5.47
CA PRO A 25 5.53 34.98 -4.15
C PRO A 25 5.19 33.92 -3.08
N GLU A 26 6.03 33.80 -2.07
CA GLU A 26 5.75 33.00 -0.89
C GLU A 26 4.54 33.56 -0.14
N GLU A 27 3.70 32.66 0.35
CA GLU A 27 2.58 32.91 1.23
C GLU A 27 2.69 31.97 2.44
N ASP A 28 1.92 32.22 3.48
CA ASP A 28 1.92 31.39 4.69
C ASP A 28 1.53 29.92 4.44
N ARG A 29 0.81 29.67 3.35
CA ARG A 29 0.35 28.34 2.93
C ARG A 29 0.64 28.09 1.46
N ASP A 30 0.73 26.84 1.09
CA ASP A 30 0.80 26.44 -0.30
C ASP A 30 -0.44 26.86 -1.06
N TYR A 31 -0.26 27.37 -2.27
CA TYR A 31 -1.36 27.72 -3.16
C TYR A 31 -0.96 27.58 -4.62
N TYR A 32 -1.98 27.47 -5.47
CA TYR A 32 -1.84 27.58 -6.92
C TYR A 32 -2.99 28.36 -7.54
N SER A 33 -2.75 28.89 -8.72
CA SER A 33 -3.79 29.53 -9.54
C SER A 33 -3.68 29.11 -11.00
N LEU A 34 -4.83 29.11 -11.69
CA LEU A 34 -4.95 28.77 -13.11
C LEU A 34 -5.72 29.86 -13.84
N GLU A 35 -5.25 30.23 -15.02
CA GLU A 35 -5.96 31.07 -15.97
C GLU A 35 -5.57 30.73 -17.40
N SER A 36 -6.40 31.10 -18.37
CA SER A 36 -6.07 31.06 -19.79
C SER A 36 -5.72 32.42 -20.30
N LYS A 37 -4.54 32.57 -20.90
CA LYS A 37 -4.03 33.81 -21.43
C LYS A 37 -3.22 33.56 -22.70
N ASP A 38 -3.43 34.36 -23.72
CA ASP A 38 -2.69 34.29 -25.01
C ASP A 38 -2.72 32.90 -25.67
N GLY A 39 -3.82 32.13 -25.49
CA GLY A 39 -4.00 30.82 -26.04
C GLY A 39 -3.23 29.70 -25.31
N LYS A 40 -2.69 30.01 -24.13
CA LYS A 40 -1.99 29.04 -23.25
C LYS A 40 -2.66 28.95 -21.89
N ILE A 41 -2.37 27.86 -21.19
CA ILE A 41 -2.79 27.63 -19.80
C ILE A 41 -1.66 28.09 -18.88
N HIS A 42 -1.93 29.13 -18.10
CA HIS A 42 -1.00 29.64 -17.10
C HIS A 42 -1.31 29.01 -15.73
N ILE A 43 -0.30 28.42 -15.12
CA ILE A 43 -0.40 27.82 -13.79
C ILE A 43 0.71 28.43 -12.94
N SER A 44 0.33 29.11 -11.86
CA SER A 44 1.28 29.69 -10.91
C SER A 44 1.05 29.15 -9.49
N GLY A 45 2.08 29.17 -8.66
CA GLY A 45 2.03 28.77 -7.27
C GLY A 45 3.32 29.14 -6.55
N ASN A 46 3.32 29.07 -5.22
CA ASN A 46 4.49 29.49 -4.44
C ASN A 46 5.67 28.51 -4.50
N ASN A 47 5.48 27.28 -5.00
CA ASN A 47 6.55 26.29 -5.20
C ASN A 47 6.17 25.27 -6.28
N ALA A 48 7.12 24.41 -6.67
CA ALA A 48 6.90 23.44 -7.74
C ALA A 48 5.85 22.37 -7.38
N ASN A 49 5.71 21.98 -6.11
CA ASN A 49 4.69 21.03 -5.65
C ASN A 49 3.28 21.61 -5.84
N SER A 50 3.07 22.85 -5.41
CA SER A 50 1.80 23.55 -5.58
C SER A 50 1.42 23.71 -7.05
N ILE A 51 2.36 24.07 -7.92
CA ILE A 51 2.13 24.20 -9.37
C ILE A 51 1.78 22.82 -9.98
N ALA A 52 2.44 21.74 -9.55
CA ALA A 52 2.10 20.39 -10.00
C ALA A 52 0.67 20.00 -9.59
N ALA A 53 0.24 20.34 -8.37
CA ALA A 53 -1.15 20.15 -7.94
C ALA A 53 -2.14 20.95 -8.81
N GLY A 54 -1.76 22.19 -9.19
CA GLY A 54 -2.52 23.00 -10.14
C GLY A 54 -2.61 22.36 -11.53
N LEU A 55 -1.53 21.75 -12.02
CA LEU A 55 -1.57 20.99 -13.28
C LEU A 55 -2.53 19.81 -13.18
N ASN A 56 -2.49 19.06 -12.08
CA ASN A 56 -3.42 17.94 -11.87
C ASN A 56 -4.88 18.40 -11.81
N TYR A 57 -5.15 19.55 -11.16
CA TYR A 57 -6.48 20.14 -11.16
C TYR A 57 -6.97 20.41 -12.60
N TYR A 58 -6.12 20.98 -13.46
CA TYR A 58 -6.45 21.20 -14.86
C TYR A 58 -6.70 19.88 -15.60
N LEU A 59 -5.84 18.87 -15.43
CA LEU A 59 -5.99 17.55 -16.06
C LEU A 59 -7.31 16.87 -15.65
N LYS A 60 -7.63 16.90 -14.36
CA LYS A 60 -8.84 16.25 -13.83
C LYS A 60 -10.13 16.97 -14.24
N TYR A 61 -10.19 18.28 -14.06
CA TYR A 61 -11.43 19.05 -14.14
C TYR A 61 -11.70 19.73 -15.48
N TYR A 62 -10.69 19.89 -16.31
CA TYR A 62 -10.83 20.45 -17.65
C TYR A 62 -10.59 19.40 -18.74
N CYS A 63 -9.56 18.58 -18.60
CA CYS A 63 -9.22 17.57 -19.61
C CYS A 63 -9.95 16.23 -19.42
N LEU A 64 -10.67 16.02 -18.32
CA LEU A 64 -11.29 14.75 -17.95
C LEU A 64 -10.26 13.58 -18.03
N THR A 65 -9.11 13.79 -17.42
CA THR A 65 -7.97 12.87 -17.48
C THR A 65 -7.55 12.45 -16.10
N THR A 66 -7.30 11.14 -15.93
CA THR A 66 -6.69 10.56 -14.73
C THR A 66 -5.25 10.18 -15.04
N VAL A 67 -4.31 10.62 -14.19
CA VAL A 67 -2.91 10.22 -14.28
C VAL A 67 -2.70 9.01 -13.38
N SER A 68 -2.32 7.86 -13.97
CA SER A 68 -1.98 6.67 -13.22
C SER A 68 -0.62 6.81 -12.52
N TRP A 69 -0.50 6.26 -11.30
CA TRP A 69 0.78 6.15 -10.60
C TRP A 69 1.73 5.11 -11.22
N TYR A 70 1.28 4.28 -12.16
CA TYR A 70 2.11 3.32 -12.89
C TYR A 70 2.75 3.93 -14.13
N ALA A 71 4.06 3.69 -14.30
CA ALA A 71 4.89 4.32 -15.33
C ALA A 71 4.63 3.81 -16.75
N ASP A 72 4.03 2.67 -16.91
CA ASP A 72 3.70 2.04 -18.20
C ASP A 72 2.28 2.39 -18.70
N ILE A 73 1.54 3.20 -17.94
CA ILE A 73 0.22 3.69 -18.33
C ILE A 73 0.37 5.12 -18.92
N PRO A 74 0.01 5.34 -20.17
CA PRO A 74 0.09 6.66 -20.78
C PRO A 74 -0.92 7.63 -20.20
N VAL A 75 -0.63 8.93 -20.29
CA VAL A 75 -1.59 9.98 -19.96
C VAL A 75 -2.38 10.35 -21.22
N GLU A 76 -3.65 10.12 -21.17
CA GLU A 76 -4.56 10.41 -22.30
C GLU A 76 -5.07 11.83 -22.22
N MET A 77 -4.92 12.58 -23.32
CA MET A 77 -5.25 13.99 -23.38
C MET A 77 -6.30 14.25 -24.49
N PRO A 78 -7.18 15.24 -24.30
CA PRO A 78 -8.08 15.65 -25.38
C PRO A 78 -7.30 16.32 -26.52
N ASP A 79 -7.78 16.19 -27.76
CA ASP A 79 -7.16 16.79 -28.95
C ASP A 79 -7.01 18.31 -28.83
N VAL A 80 -7.95 18.96 -28.18
CA VAL A 80 -7.96 20.41 -27.92
C VAL A 80 -8.02 20.65 -26.44
N LEU A 81 -7.04 21.39 -25.90
CA LEU A 81 -7.02 21.75 -24.49
C LEU A 81 -8.15 22.75 -24.18
N PRO A 82 -9.05 22.44 -23.23
CA PRO A 82 -10.09 23.34 -22.77
C PRO A 82 -9.52 24.63 -22.16
N MET A 83 -10.14 25.75 -22.42
CA MET A 83 -9.73 27.03 -21.82
C MET A 83 -10.30 27.16 -20.40
N VAL A 84 -9.53 27.77 -19.51
CA VAL A 84 -9.98 28.16 -18.17
C VAL A 84 -10.75 29.45 -18.29
N GLU A 85 -12.09 29.40 -18.28
CA GLU A 85 -12.96 30.56 -18.52
C GLU A 85 -12.87 31.63 -17.43
N LYS A 86 -12.66 31.20 -16.19
CA LYS A 86 -12.51 32.07 -15.02
C LYS A 86 -11.25 31.65 -14.24
N PRO A 87 -10.42 32.59 -13.78
CA PRO A 87 -9.30 32.29 -12.94
C PRO A 87 -9.71 31.44 -11.72
N VAL A 88 -8.94 30.44 -11.43
CA VAL A 88 -9.09 29.55 -10.27
C VAL A 88 -7.95 29.81 -9.32
N VAL A 89 -8.21 29.94 -8.02
CA VAL A 89 -7.21 30.05 -6.97
C VAL A 89 -7.57 29.02 -5.89
N VAL A 90 -6.60 28.21 -5.50
CA VAL A 90 -6.76 27.13 -4.52
C VAL A 90 -5.62 27.19 -3.52
N GLU A 91 -5.96 27.15 -2.23
CA GLU A 91 -5.01 27.18 -1.12
C GLU A 91 -5.03 25.83 -0.38
N ALA A 92 -3.89 25.45 0.21
CA ALA A 92 -3.82 24.30 1.09
C ALA A 92 -4.45 24.62 2.46
N LYS A 93 -5.22 23.67 3.00
CA LYS A 93 -5.81 23.77 4.35
C LYS A 93 -4.82 23.38 5.44
N VAL A 94 -3.77 22.62 5.08
CA VAL A 94 -2.77 22.06 5.98
C VAL A 94 -1.35 22.16 5.41
N ASP A 95 -0.36 22.18 6.29
CA ASP A 95 1.04 22.36 5.90
C ASP A 95 1.65 21.06 5.32
N ASN A 96 1.33 19.91 5.92
CA ASN A 96 1.91 18.62 5.57
C ASN A 96 0.91 17.71 4.85
N ARG A 97 1.33 17.10 3.76
CA ARG A 97 0.60 16.06 3.02
C ARG A 97 1.52 14.84 2.92
N PHE A 98 1.37 13.93 3.93
CA PHE A 98 2.22 12.76 4.11
C PHE A 98 1.75 11.60 3.23
N PHE A 99 2.71 10.81 2.69
CA PHE A 99 2.36 9.60 1.95
C PHE A 99 3.35 8.46 2.19
N LEU A 100 2.82 7.27 2.12
CA LEU A 100 3.46 5.96 2.21
C LEU A 100 3.49 5.36 3.62
N ASN A 101 3.76 4.07 3.62
CA ASN A 101 3.91 3.18 4.76
C ASN A 101 5.16 2.34 4.54
N TYR A 102 5.77 1.83 5.60
CA TYR A 102 6.87 0.87 5.49
C TYR A 102 6.47 -0.34 4.62
N CYS A 103 5.27 -0.89 4.84
CA CYS A 103 4.78 -2.09 4.14
C CYS A 103 4.63 -1.90 2.63
N THR A 104 4.40 -0.67 2.15
CA THR A 104 4.29 -0.37 0.72
C THR A 104 5.57 -0.76 -0.04
N TYR A 105 6.73 -0.57 0.61
CA TYR A 105 8.05 -0.93 0.07
C TYR A 105 8.26 -2.45 -0.08
N GLY A 106 7.48 -3.27 0.62
CA GLY A 106 7.48 -4.73 0.46
C GLY A 106 6.38 -5.20 -0.48
N TYR A 107 5.13 -4.76 -0.26
CA TYR A 107 3.99 -5.27 -0.99
C TYR A 107 3.85 -4.75 -2.43
N SER A 108 4.52 -3.65 -2.78
CA SER A 108 4.36 -3.03 -4.10
C SER A 108 5.65 -2.58 -4.77
N MET A 109 6.60 -2.03 -4.00
CA MET A 109 7.75 -1.30 -4.54
C MET A 109 9.10 -2.04 -4.52
N PRO A 110 9.25 -3.30 -4.03
CA PRO A 110 10.60 -3.85 -3.82
C PRO A 110 11.38 -4.03 -5.10
N PHE A 111 10.69 -4.18 -6.23
CA PHE A 111 11.30 -4.41 -7.54
C PHE A 111 11.24 -3.19 -8.48
N TRP A 112 10.83 -2.03 -7.94
CA TRP A 112 10.75 -0.81 -8.74
C TRP A 112 12.12 -0.29 -9.16
N LYS A 113 12.17 0.15 -10.40
CA LYS A 113 13.31 0.84 -11.01
C LYS A 113 13.07 2.35 -11.03
N TRP A 114 14.09 3.11 -11.46
CA TRP A 114 13.97 4.57 -11.54
C TRP A 114 12.73 5.03 -12.32
N LYS A 115 12.39 4.40 -13.44
CA LYS A 115 11.20 4.75 -14.23
C LYS A 115 9.90 4.69 -13.42
N ASP A 116 9.76 3.67 -12.57
CA ASP A 116 8.56 3.49 -11.72
C ASP A 116 8.52 4.56 -10.64
N TRP A 117 9.66 4.78 -9.97
CA TRP A 117 9.78 5.84 -8.96
C TRP A 117 9.59 7.24 -9.55
N GLU A 118 10.15 7.54 -10.72
CA GLU A 118 9.99 8.84 -11.38
C GLU A 118 8.52 9.16 -11.62
N ARG A 119 7.74 8.21 -12.18
CA ARG A 119 6.30 8.36 -12.38
C ARG A 119 5.56 8.52 -11.06
N PHE A 120 5.91 7.74 -10.06
CA PHE A 120 5.23 7.80 -8.77
C PHE A 120 5.50 9.11 -8.01
N ILE A 121 6.73 9.63 -8.08
CA ILE A 121 7.05 10.95 -7.52
C ILE A 121 6.29 12.06 -8.27
N ASP A 122 6.19 11.98 -9.59
CA ASP A 122 5.37 12.89 -10.38
C ASP A 122 3.89 12.80 -9.95
N TRP A 123 3.36 11.59 -9.73
CA TRP A 123 2.00 11.39 -9.22
C TRP A 123 1.81 11.98 -7.81
N MET A 124 2.78 11.79 -6.92
CA MET A 124 2.76 12.41 -5.60
C MET A 124 2.69 13.94 -5.70
N ALA A 125 3.54 14.55 -6.50
CA ALA A 125 3.54 16.00 -6.73
C ALA A 125 2.20 16.51 -7.30
N LEU A 126 1.64 15.79 -8.28
CA LEU A 126 0.33 16.11 -8.86
C LEU A 126 -0.80 16.06 -7.84
N ASN A 127 -0.72 15.20 -6.83
CA ASN A 127 -1.70 15.12 -5.75
C ASN A 127 -1.32 15.98 -4.52
N GLY A 128 -0.31 16.84 -4.67
CA GLY A 128 0.11 17.79 -3.65
C GLY A 128 0.80 17.16 -2.44
N VAL A 129 1.27 15.92 -2.55
CA VAL A 129 2.09 15.28 -1.50
C VAL A 129 3.42 16.03 -1.40
N ASN A 130 3.75 16.50 -0.19
CA ASN A 130 4.99 17.22 0.08
C ASN A 130 5.86 16.59 1.18
N MET A 131 5.43 15.46 1.75
CA MET A 131 6.11 14.78 2.85
C MET A 131 6.10 13.26 2.65
N PRO A 132 6.86 12.73 1.66
CA PRO A 132 6.91 11.29 1.41
C PRO A 132 7.81 10.56 2.42
N LEU A 133 7.44 9.32 2.80
CA LEU A 133 8.34 8.42 3.49
C LEU A 133 9.43 7.94 2.49
N ALA A 134 10.70 8.11 2.80
CA ALA A 134 11.81 7.87 1.88
C ALA A 134 12.87 6.94 2.49
N ILE A 135 12.58 5.65 2.54
CA ILE A 135 13.36 4.63 3.28
C ILE A 135 14.11 3.64 2.40
N THR A 136 14.11 3.82 1.08
CA THR A 136 14.88 2.99 0.14
C THR A 136 16.39 3.10 0.46
N GLY A 137 17.12 1.99 0.37
CA GLY A 137 18.59 1.98 0.45
C GLY A 137 19.19 2.24 1.84
N GLN A 138 18.36 2.37 2.90
CA GLN A 138 18.88 2.56 4.27
C GLN A 138 19.76 1.41 4.75
N GLU A 139 19.61 0.22 4.19
CA GLU A 139 20.42 -0.96 4.53
C GLU A 139 21.89 -0.77 4.20
N MET A 140 22.24 0.04 3.18
CA MET A 140 23.64 0.38 2.89
C MET A 140 24.23 1.31 3.97
N VAL A 141 23.43 2.23 4.51
CA VAL A 141 23.85 3.06 5.66
C VAL A 141 24.13 2.16 6.86
N TRP A 142 23.20 1.26 7.21
CA TRP A 142 23.38 0.27 8.27
C TRP A 142 24.58 -0.64 8.04
N TYR A 143 24.77 -1.13 6.82
CA TYR A 143 25.94 -1.94 6.48
C TYR A 143 27.25 -1.22 6.83
N LYS A 144 27.38 0.07 6.47
CA LYS A 144 28.57 0.87 6.80
C LYS A 144 28.74 1.09 8.30
N VAL A 145 27.65 1.37 9.02
CA VAL A 145 27.69 1.55 10.49
C VAL A 145 28.15 0.28 11.18
N TRP A 146 27.55 -0.86 10.85
CA TRP A 146 27.91 -2.15 11.47
C TRP A 146 29.32 -2.59 11.11
N LYS A 147 29.80 -2.30 9.90
CA LYS A 147 31.20 -2.54 9.51
C LYS A 147 32.17 -1.70 10.36
N LYS A 148 31.87 -0.43 10.62
CA LYS A 148 32.69 0.43 11.48
C LYS A 148 32.77 -0.08 12.91
N ILE A 149 31.69 -0.64 13.43
CA ILE A 149 31.63 -1.21 14.78
C ILE A 149 32.41 -2.53 14.84
N GLY A 150 32.62 -3.23 13.71
CA GLY A 150 33.46 -4.43 13.62
C GLY A 150 32.68 -5.73 13.36
N LEU A 151 31.43 -5.66 12.87
CA LEU A 151 30.72 -6.83 12.40
C LEU A 151 31.28 -7.30 11.05
N THR A 152 31.21 -8.60 10.81
CA THR A 152 31.61 -9.19 9.52
C THR A 152 30.54 -8.96 8.45
N ASP A 153 30.91 -9.12 7.19
CA ASP A 153 29.96 -9.03 6.06
C ASP A 153 28.81 -10.04 6.20
N GLU A 154 29.13 -11.26 6.58
CA GLU A 154 28.13 -12.34 6.79
C GLU A 154 27.17 -12.00 7.93
N GLU A 155 27.67 -11.54 9.08
CA GLU A 155 26.86 -11.14 10.23
C GLU A 155 25.87 -10.03 9.86
N ILE A 156 26.31 -9.04 9.07
CA ILE A 156 25.46 -7.91 8.66
C ILE A 156 24.40 -8.35 7.67
N ARG A 157 24.79 -9.04 6.59
CA ARG A 157 23.84 -9.41 5.53
C ARG A 157 22.83 -10.45 6.00
N SER A 158 23.23 -11.34 6.93
CA SER A 158 22.32 -12.33 7.53
C SER A 158 21.37 -11.74 8.56
N TYR A 159 21.68 -10.57 9.13
CA TYR A 159 20.78 -9.82 9.99
C TYR A 159 19.59 -9.24 9.20
N PHE A 160 19.82 -8.77 7.98
CA PHE A 160 18.74 -8.29 7.11
C PHE A 160 17.88 -9.45 6.61
N THR A 161 16.60 -9.19 6.42
CA THR A 161 15.69 -10.11 5.73
C THR A 161 15.93 -10.12 4.22
N GLY A 162 15.25 -10.99 3.50
CA GLY A 162 15.10 -10.87 2.06
C GLY A 162 14.43 -9.55 1.65
N PRO A 163 14.61 -9.09 0.40
CA PRO A 163 14.29 -7.72 -0.03
C PRO A 163 12.82 -7.33 0.19
N VAL A 164 11.89 -8.23 -0.07
CA VAL A 164 10.45 -7.94 0.07
C VAL A 164 10.00 -7.86 1.54
N TYR A 165 10.80 -8.34 2.48
CA TYR A 165 10.50 -8.36 3.92
C TYR A 165 11.21 -7.26 4.72
N LEU A 166 12.02 -6.43 4.06
CA LEU A 166 12.72 -5.29 4.68
C LEU A 166 11.79 -4.34 5.46
N PRO A 167 10.54 -4.08 5.04
CA PRO A 167 9.61 -3.29 5.86
C PRO A 167 9.49 -3.77 7.30
N TRP A 168 9.31 -5.07 7.50
CA TRP A 168 9.14 -5.64 8.85
C TRP A 168 10.46 -5.75 9.61
N HIS A 169 11.58 -5.88 8.91
CA HIS A 169 12.90 -5.74 9.51
C HIS A 169 13.12 -4.30 10.00
N ARG A 170 12.78 -3.29 9.18
CA ARG A 170 12.88 -1.86 9.50
C ARG A 170 12.02 -1.45 10.71
N MET A 171 10.89 -2.11 10.91
CA MET A 171 10.00 -1.94 12.06
C MET A 171 10.37 -2.81 13.26
N ALA A 172 11.52 -3.49 13.25
CA ALA A 172 11.97 -4.42 14.30
C ALA A 172 10.99 -5.55 14.63
N ASN A 173 10.26 -6.05 13.62
CA ASN A 173 9.36 -7.20 13.75
C ASN A 173 10.09 -8.53 13.58
N ILE A 174 11.04 -8.61 12.64
CA ILE A 174 11.68 -9.87 12.22
C ILE A 174 13.09 -9.64 11.67
N ASP A 175 14.02 -10.55 12.00
CA ASP A 175 15.38 -10.59 11.47
C ASP A 175 15.62 -11.82 10.59
N GLY A 176 16.46 -11.68 9.57
CA GLY A 176 17.05 -12.78 8.79
C GLY A 176 16.10 -13.63 7.94
N TRP A 177 14.79 -13.36 7.96
CA TRP A 177 13.81 -14.14 7.17
C TRP A 177 14.10 -14.04 5.67
N ASN A 178 14.26 -15.18 5.00
CA ASN A 178 14.59 -15.28 3.58
C ASN A 178 15.84 -14.47 3.13
N GLY A 179 16.73 -14.13 4.06
CA GLY A 179 18.07 -13.62 3.79
C GLY A 179 19.08 -14.72 3.41
N PRO A 180 20.37 -14.40 3.29
CA PRO A 180 20.99 -13.09 3.50
C PRO A 180 20.68 -12.10 2.37
N LEU A 181 20.68 -10.80 2.69
CA LEU A 181 20.47 -9.75 1.68
C LEU A 181 21.67 -9.63 0.75
N PRO A 182 21.51 -9.70 -0.58
CA PRO A 182 22.62 -9.60 -1.51
C PRO A 182 23.32 -8.22 -1.49
N MET A 183 24.65 -8.19 -1.66
CA MET A 183 25.40 -6.93 -1.77
C MET A 183 24.93 -6.10 -2.98
N GLN A 184 24.64 -6.76 -4.10
CA GLN A 184 24.10 -6.12 -5.30
C GLN A 184 22.81 -5.33 -4.99
N TRP A 185 21.93 -5.87 -4.11
CA TRP A 185 20.75 -5.15 -3.64
C TRP A 185 21.13 -3.88 -2.87
N LEU A 186 22.02 -3.99 -1.88
CA LEU A 186 22.46 -2.87 -1.06
C LEU A 186 22.98 -1.72 -1.92
N GLU A 187 23.84 -2.04 -2.89
CA GLU A 187 24.47 -1.05 -3.78
C GLU A 187 23.44 -0.40 -4.72
N SER A 188 22.61 -1.22 -5.37
CA SER A 188 21.62 -0.72 -6.33
C SER A 188 20.54 0.14 -5.68
N GLN A 189 20.06 -0.22 -4.49
CA GLN A 189 19.05 0.54 -3.77
C GLN A 189 19.60 1.86 -3.21
N ALA A 190 20.87 1.91 -2.81
CA ALA A 190 21.51 3.14 -2.41
C ALA A 190 21.62 4.16 -3.57
N GLU A 191 21.97 3.69 -4.78
CA GLU A 191 22.01 4.56 -5.97
C GLU A 191 20.61 5.00 -6.41
N LEU A 192 19.60 4.13 -6.26
CA LEU A 192 18.21 4.48 -6.54
C LEU A 192 17.72 5.57 -5.58
N GLN A 193 18.00 5.45 -4.28
CA GLN A 193 17.59 6.42 -3.26
C GLN A 193 18.13 7.83 -3.53
N LYS A 194 19.37 7.95 -4.00
CA LYS A 194 19.93 9.26 -4.40
C LYS A 194 19.07 9.96 -5.45
N LYS A 195 18.57 9.21 -6.44
CA LYS A 195 17.70 9.75 -7.49
C LYS A 195 16.32 10.12 -6.96
N ILE A 196 15.74 9.26 -6.08
CA ILE A 196 14.45 9.50 -5.44
C ILE A 196 14.51 10.83 -4.68
N LEU A 197 15.45 10.97 -3.75
CA LEU A 197 15.57 12.16 -2.91
C LEU A 197 15.86 13.43 -3.72
N ALA A 198 16.72 13.34 -4.75
CA ALA A 198 16.97 14.48 -5.62
C ALA A 198 15.68 14.97 -6.30
N ARG A 199 14.87 14.05 -6.85
CA ARG A 199 13.60 14.39 -7.52
C ARG A 199 12.54 14.90 -6.54
N GLU A 200 12.40 14.29 -5.37
CA GLU A 200 11.48 14.76 -4.34
C GLU A 200 11.80 16.19 -3.90
N ARG A 201 13.08 16.49 -3.63
CA ARG A 201 13.53 17.85 -3.26
C ARG A 201 13.38 18.86 -4.40
N GLU A 202 13.64 18.47 -5.66
CA GLU A 202 13.38 19.32 -6.85
C GLU A 202 11.91 19.74 -6.96
N LEU A 203 10.98 18.87 -6.52
CA LEU A 203 9.54 19.12 -6.49
C LEU A 203 9.05 19.69 -5.15
N ASN A 204 9.95 20.28 -4.35
CA ASN A 204 9.67 20.90 -3.05
C ASN A 204 8.97 19.94 -2.05
N MET A 205 9.35 18.67 -2.06
CA MET A 205 8.97 17.73 -1.02
C MET A 205 10.04 17.69 0.08
N THR A 206 9.61 17.36 1.29
CA THR A 206 10.47 17.13 2.45
C THR A 206 10.46 15.63 2.77
N PRO A 207 11.42 14.85 2.22
CA PRO A 207 11.50 13.42 2.46
C PRO A 207 11.69 13.08 3.93
N VAL A 208 10.97 12.08 4.42
CA VAL A 208 11.14 11.52 5.76
C VAL A 208 12.15 10.38 5.69
N LEU A 209 13.34 10.60 6.22
CA LEU A 209 14.41 9.60 6.28
C LEU A 209 14.32 8.78 7.59
N PRO A 210 14.90 7.57 7.65
CA PRO A 210 14.94 6.78 8.88
C PRO A 210 15.99 7.31 9.86
N ALA A 211 15.81 6.97 11.15
CA ALA A 211 16.84 7.07 12.17
C ALA A 211 16.85 5.82 13.07
N PHE A 212 17.81 5.73 13.98
CA PHE A 212 17.96 4.57 14.85
C PHE A 212 16.91 4.52 15.95
N ALA A 213 16.18 3.42 16.00
CA ALA A 213 15.10 3.16 16.98
C ALA A 213 15.47 2.05 18.01
N GLY A 214 16.73 1.67 18.10
CA GLY A 214 17.19 0.65 19.05
C GLY A 214 17.32 -0.78 18.52
N HIS A 215 16.89 -1.04 17.29
CA HIS A 215 17.00 -2.37 16.66
C HIS A 215 18.44 -2.67 16.24
N VAL A 216 19.02 -3.75 16.78
CA VAL A 216 20.44 -4.10 16.57
C VAL A 216 20.63 -5.56 16.19
N PRO A 217 21.69 -5.90 15.44
CA PRO A 217 22.06 -7.30 15.15
C PRO A 217 22.41 -8.06 16.43
N ALA A 218 22.00 -9.33 16.51
CA ALA A 218 22.41 -10.23 17.60
C ALA A 218 23.94 -10.32 17.76
N ALA A 219 24.68 -10.25 16.65
CA ALA A 219 26.13 -10.30 16.61
C ALA A 219 26.81 -9.11 17.34
N LEU A 220 26.09 -8.02 17.61
CA LEU A 220 26.60 -6.87 18.37
C LEU A 220 27.07 -7.28 19.77
N LYS A 221 26.43 -8.28 20.41
CA LYS A 221 26.83 -8.85 21.71
C LYS A 221 28.24 -9.45 21.70
N ARG A 222 28.74 -9.90 20.56
CA ARG A 222 30.13 -10.41 20.44
C ARG A 222 31.16 -9.30 20.66
N ILE A 223 30.83 -8.08 20.22
CA ILE A 223 31.73 -6.91 20.30
C ILE A 223 31.51 -6.14 21.59
N HIS A 224 30.25 -6.00 22.00
CA HIS A 224 29.82 -5.30 23.22
C HIS A 224 29.06 -6.25 24.15
N PRO A 225 29.76 -7.21 24.82
CA PRO A 225 29.11 -8.26 25.64
C PRO A 225 28.38 -7.71 26.85
N ASP A 226 28.79 -6.54 27.36
CA ASP A 226 28.22 -5.91 28.56
C ASP A 226 27.07 -4.95 28.23
N ALA A 227 26.80 -4.68 26.96
CA ALA A 227 25.71 -3.79 26.55
C ALA A 227 24.33 -4.41 26.87
N ASN A 228 23.41 -3.58 27.36
CA ASN A 228 22.04 -3.99 27.69
C ASN A 228 21.21 -4.17 26.40
N ILE A 229 21.41 -5.33 25.76
CA ILE A 229 20.70 -5.75 24.56
C ILE A 229 19.71 -6.85 24.95
N GLN A 230 18.43 -6.62 24.69
CA GLN A 230 17.33 -7.52 25.05
C GLN A 230 16.64 -8.07 23.81
N TYR A 231 15.97 -9.22 23.96
CA TYR A 231 15.05 -9.72 22.95
C TYR A 231 13.74 -8.94 22.96
N LEU A 232 13.26 -8.53 21.79
CA LEU A 232 11.89 -8.11 21.63
C LEU A 232 10.93 -9.32 21.56
N GLY A 233 9.63 -9.09 21.60
CA GLY A 233 8.61 -10.11 21.49
C GLY A 233 8.71 -10.94 20.20
N LYS A 234 8.01 -12.08 20.14
CA LYS A 234 7.82 -12.83 18.90
C LYS A 234 6.77 -12.14 18.05
N TRP A 235 6.99 -12.12 16.75
CA TRP A 235 6.05 -11.52 15.82
C TRP A 235 5.40 -12.57 14.93
N ALA A 236 4.10 -12.43 14.64
CA ALA A 236 3.32 -13.18 13.63
C ALA A 236 3.57 -14.68 13.58
N GLY A 237 3.82 -15.33 14.73
CA GLY A 237 4.03 -16.78 14.82
C GLY A 237 5.39 -17.27 14.35
N PHE A 238 6.36 -16.38 14.10
CA PHE A 238 7.73 -16.77 13.76
C PHE A 238 8.48 -17.35 14.96
N GLY A 239 9.47 -18.23 14.68
CA GLY A 239 10.31 -18.87 15.69
C GLY A 239 11.33 -17.93 16.33
N ASP A 240 11.97 -18.40 17.41
CA ASP A 240 12.95 -17.60 18.19
C ASP A 240 14.16 -17.14 17.38
N SER A 241 14.56 -17.87 16.33
CA SER A 241 15.68 -17.52 15.45
C SER A 241 15.48 -16.22 14.66
N TYR A 242 14.24 -15.76 14.56
CA TYR A 242 13.87 -14.54 13.82
C TYR A 242 13.52 -13.36 14.72
N ARG A 243 13.71 -13.49 16.04
CA ARG A 243 13.42 -12.39 16.98
C ARG A 243 14.44 -11.29 16.87
N CYS A 244 13.96 -10.07 16.92
CA CYS A 244 14.79 -8.88 16.94
C CYS A 244 15.42 -8.63 18.32
N HIS A 245 16.48 -7.85 18.31
CA HIS A 245 17.21 -7.41 19.51
C HIS A 245 17.10 -5.89 19.65
N PHE A 246 16.97 -5.44 20.87
CA PHE A 246 16.80 -4.05 21.22
C PHE A 246 17.91 -3.60 22.17
N LEU A 247 18.62 -2.54 21.78
CA LEU A 247 19.60 -1.87 22.61
C LEU A 247 18.89 -0.77 23.40
N ASN A 248 19.04 -0.79 24.75
CA ASN A 248 18.38 0.21 25.59
C ASN A 248 18.94 1.63 25.30
N PRO A 249 18.09 2.66 25.11
CA PRO A 249 18.54 4.02 24.85
C PRO A 249 19.36 4.69 25.98
N GLU A 250 19.33 4.16 27.19
CA GLU A 250 20.19 4.60 28.28
C GLU A 250 21.68 4.25 28.06
N GLU A 251 21.98 3.29 27.19
CA GLU A 251 23.35 2.88 26.89
C GLU A 251 24.09 3.95 26.07
N PRO A 252 25.33 4.33 26.45
CA PRO A 252 26.12 5.25 25.65
C PRO A 252 26.29 4.80 24.20
N LEU A 253 26.38 3.49 23.96
CA LEU A 253 26.47 2.88 22.63
C LEU A 253 25.27 3.24 21.74
N PHE A 254 24.07 3.46 22.32
CA PHE A 254 22.89 3.90 21.55
C PHE A 254 23.16 5.25 20.87
N ALA A 255 23.64 6.24 21.60
CA ALA A 255 23.93 7.56 21.07
C ALA A 255 25.10 7.51 20.04
N GLU A 256 26.08 6.64 20.24
CA GLU A 256 27.19 6.44 19.29
C GLU A 256 26.69 5.86 17.96
N ILE A 257 25.79 4.87 18.00
CA ILE A 257 25.17 4.26 16.82
C ILE A 257 24.29 5.30 16.12
N GLN A 258 23.43 6.03 16.86
CA GLN A 258 22.57 7.07 16.29
C GLN A 258 23.38 8.11 15.52
N LYS A 259 24.44 8.63 16.17
CA LYS A 259 25.34 9.60 15.55
C LYS A 259 26.01 9.04 14.29
N SER A 260 26.56 7.82 14.39
CA SER A 260 27.22 7.18 13.25
C SER A 260 26.27 6.94 12.08
N PHE A 261 25.02 6.58 12.37
CA PHE A 261 23.98 6.36 11.36
C PHE A 261 23.63 7.67 10.64
N LEU A 262 23.33 8.74 11.37
CA LEU A 262 22.97 10.03 10.78
C LEU A 262 24.13 10.64 9.99
N GLU A 263 25.38 10.54 10.48
CA GLU A 263 26.56 10.99 9.73
C GLU A 263 26.75 10.24 8.40
N GLU A 264 26.55 8.91 8.38
CA GLU A 264 26.65 8.14 7.14
C GLU A 264 25.48 8.42 6.19
N GLN A 265 24.25 8.55 6.76
CA GLN A 265 23.06 8.90 5.98
C GLN A 265 23.18 10.28 5.34
N GLU A 266 23.65 11.28 6.08
CA GLU A 266 23.85 12.63 5.57
C GLU A 266 24.88 12.67 4.44
N LYS A 267 26.01 11.94 4.57
CA LYS A 267 27.01 11.81 3.50
C LYS A 267 26.43 11.16 2.24
N MET A 268 25.53 10.21 2.37
CA MET A 268 24.99 9.47 1.24
C MET A 268 23.79 10.14 0.60
N PHE A 269 22.91 10.71 1.43
CA PHE A 269 21.55 11.10 1.07
C PHE A 269 21.17 12.54 1.44
N GLY A 270 22.01 13.22 2.22
CA GLY A 270 21.66 14.51 2.82
C GLY A 270 20.67 14.36 3.99
N THR A 271 20.10 15.48 4.42
CA THR A 271 19.08 15.50 5.46
C THR A 271 18.02 16.55 5.16
N ASP A 272 16.81 16.30 5.65
CA ASP A 272 15.67 17.23 5.66
C ASP A 272 15.16 17.41 7.11
N HIS A 273 15.97 16.97 8.09
CA HIS A 273 15.77 17.11 9.54
C HIS A 273 14.51 16.45 10.09
N ILE A 274 13.82 15.61 9.31
CA ILE A 274 12.68 14.84 9.78
C ILE A 274 12.94 13.34 9.61
N TYR A 275 12.76 12.58 10.70
CA TYR A 275 13.16 11.19 10.76
C TYR A 275 12.07 10.29 11.28
N GLY A 276 11.77 9.21 10.54
CA GLY A 276 10.91 8.12 11.00
C GLY A 276 11.62 7.28 12.06
N VAL A 277 11.06 7.23 13.26
CA VAL A 277 11.56 6.43 14.38
C VAL A 277 10.37 5.72 15.03
N ASP A 278 10.29 4.40 14.89
CA ASP A 278 9.12 3.62 15.31
C ASP A 278 9.53 2.47 16.26
N PRO A 279 9.85 2.77 17.53
CA PRO A 279 10.13 1.75 18.52
C PRO A 279 8.84 0.98 18.88
N PHE A 280 8.94 -0.33 19.12
CA PHE A 280 7.87 -1.17 19.64
C PHE A 280 6.60 -1.25 18.77
N ASN A 281 6.73 -1.20 17.46
CA ASN A 281 5.59 -1.11 16.54
C ASN A 281 4.52 -2.21 16.75
N GLU A 282 4.89 -3.49 16.69
CA GLU A 282 4.01 -4.65 16.96
C GLU A 282 4.68 -5.65 17.92
N VAL A 283 5.54 -5.17 18.80
CA VAL A 283 6.28 -5.97 19.77
C VAL A 283 6.29 -5.28 21.11
N ASP A 284 6.30 -6.05 22.19
CA ASP A 284 6.32 -5.53 23.55
C ASP A 284 7.62 -4.76 23.84
N PRO A 285 7.54 -3.58 24.49
CA PRO A 285 8.71 -2.91 25.03
C PRO A 285 9.33 -3.74 26.17
N PRO A 286 10.59 -3.48 26.54
CA PRO A 286 11.23 -4.13 27.69
C PRO A 286 10.50 -3.93 29.03
N SER A 287 9.79 -2.81 29.20
CA SER A 287 8.94 -2.53 30.36
C SER A 287 7.71 -1.72 29.95
N TRP A 288 6.58 -2.03 30.58
CA TRP A 288 5.32 -1.31 30.44
C TRP A 288 5.10 -0.22 31.50
N GLU A 289 6.09 0.04 32.38
CA GLU A 289 5.98 1.10 33.38
C GLU A 289 6.03 2.48 32.69
N PRO A 290 5.08 3.39 33.01
CA PRO A 290 5.02 4.72 32.39
C PRO A 290 6.33 5.50 32.50
N GLU A 291 7.01 5.41 33.66
CA GLU A 291 8.30 6.08 33.91
C GLU A 291 9.38 5.59 32.94
N TYR A 292 9.43 4.27 32.66
CA TYR A 292 10.33 3.68 31.67
C TYR A 292 10.03 4.17 30.26
N LEU A 293 8.75 4.20 29.88
CA LEU A 293 8.34 4.66 28.55
C LEU A 293 8.68 6.13 28.30
N ALA A 294 8.47 6.99 29.33
CA ALA A 294 8.86 8.40 29.26
C ALA A 294 10.39 8.56 29.15
N GLN A 295 11.15 7.77 29.91
CA GLN A 295 12.62 7.81 29.88
C GLN A 295 13.15 7.36 28.51
N VAL A 296 12.64 6.23 27.98
CA VAL A 296 13.01 5.69 26.69
C VAL A 296 12.81 6.71 25.56
N SER A 297 11.63 7.31 25.47
CA SER A 297 11.36 8.31 24.43
C SER A 297 12.22 9.57 24.60
N SER A 298 12.44 10.01 25.83
CA SER A 298 13.32 11.15 26.12
C SER A 298 14.77 10.89 25.70
N ASP A 299 15.31 9.72 26.01
CA ASP A 299 16.70 9.39 25.67
C ASP A 299 16.90 9.12 24.19
N MET A 300 15.93 8.50 23.52
CA MET A 300 15.92 8.38 22.06
C MET A 300 15.96 9.76 21.41
N TYR A 301 15.09 10.67 21.82
CA TYR A 301 15.07 12.02 21.24
C TYR A 301 16.35 12.79 21.54
N LYS A 302 16.89 12.73 22.76
CA LYS A 302 18.16 13.38 23.11
C LYS A 302 19.32 12.89 22.22
N SER A 303 19.36 11.58 21.95
CA SER A 303 20.39 11.02 21.08
C SER A 303 20.24 11.50 19.62
N LEU A 304 19.01 11.63 19.14
CA LEU A 304 18.68 12.16 17.84
C LEU A 304 19.07 13.65 17.74
N ALA A 305 18.65 14.47 18.71
CA ALA A 305 18.93 15.90 18.76
C ALA A 305 20.43 16.22 18.98
N ALA A 306 21.18 15.32 19.63
CA ALA A 306 22.63 15.46 19.77
C ALA A 306 23.37 15.25 18.46
N ALA A 307 22.83 14.44 17.58
CA ALA A 307 23.39 14.19 16.24
C ALA A 307 22.89 15.22 15.21
N ASP A 308 21.64 15.65 15.30
CA ASP A 308 21.02 16.68 14.48
C ASP A 308 20.16 17.62 15.36
N PRO A 309 20.63 18.83 15.70
CA PRO A 309 19.90 19.75 16.57
C PRO A 309 18.53 20.20 16.03
N ASP A 310 18.33 20.14 14.73
CA ASP A 310 17.07 20.51 14.06
C ASP A 310 16.11 19.33 13.92
N ALA A 311 16.53 18.13 14.35
CA ALA A 311 15.75 16.91 14.19
C ALA A 311 14.33 16.99 14.71
N VAL A 312 13.41 16.48 13.92
CA VAL A 312 12.01 16.21 14.26
C VAL A 312 11.80 14.70 14.13
N TRP A 313 11.22 14.10 15.14
CA TRP A 313 10.85 12.69 15.18
C TRP A 313 9.45 12.51 14.59
N LEU A 314 9.29 11.72 13.53
CA LEU A 314 7.99 11.27 13.03
C LEU A 314 7.75 9.84 13.52
N GLN A 315 6.57 9.59 14.10
CA GLN A 315 6.19 8.27 14.63
C GLN A 315 4.82 7.83 14.18
N MET A 316 4.69 6.56 13.81
CA MET A 316 3.42 5.89 13.62
C MET A 316 2.68 5.68 14.94
N THR A 317 1.36 5.85 14.93
CA THR A 317 0.51 5.50 16.09
C THR A 317 -0.08 4.09 15.99
N TRP A 318 0.35 3.28 15.01
CA TRP A 318 -0.15 1.93 14.80
C TRP A 318 -0.09 1.06 16.06
N MET A 319 0.99 1.15 16.82
CA MET A 319 1.16 0.44 18.09
C MET A 319 0.01 0.72 19.09
N PHE A 320 -0.45 1.97 19.21
CA PHE A 320 -1.55 2.36 20.09
C PHE A 320 -2.90 1.82 19.61
N TYR A 321 -3.06 1.63 18.31
CA TYR A 321 -4.24 1.02 17.71
C TYR A 321 -4.22 -0.51 17.84
N HIS A 322 -3.11 -1.15 17.49
CA HIS A 322 -2.93 -2.60 17.44
C HIS A 322 -3.08 -3.25 18.81
N ASP A 323 -2.38 -2.72 19.82
CA ASP A 323 -2.33 -3.23 21.18
C ASP A 323 -3.02 -2.33 22.22
N ARG A 324 -4.22 -1.84 21.90
CA ARG A 324 -5.00 -0.91 22.74
C ARG A 324 -5.18 -1.35 24.19
N LYS A 325 -5.11 -2.66 24.47
CA LYS A 325 -5.22 -3.18 25.84
C LYS A 325 -3.94 -2.96 26.65
N LEU A 326 -2.81 -2.97 25.99
CA LEU A 326 -1.49 -2.76 26.60
C LEU A 326 -1.11 -1.28 26.62
N TRP A 327 -1.38 -0.56 25.52
CA TRP A 327 -1.17 0.88 25.42
C TRP A 327 -2.31 1.67 26.09
N THR A 328 -2.34 1.64 27.44
CA THR A 328 -3.29 2.40 28.23
C THR A 328 -3.00 3.91 28.17
N ALA A 329 -4.00 4.75 28.47
CA ALA A 329 -3.84 6.21 28.41
C ALA A 329 -2.60 6.75 29.19
N PRO A 330 -2.28 6.27 30.41
CA PRO A 330 -1.05 6.69 31.10
C PRO A 330 0.23 6.32 30.36
N ARG A 331 0.28 5.15 29.71
CA ARG A 331 1.45 4.68 28.95
C ARG A 331 1.65 5.47 27.67
N VAL A 332 0.57 5.72 26.92
CA VAL A 332 0.59 6.58 25.74
C VAL A 332 1.06 7.98 26.12
N LYS A 333 0.46 8.57 27.15
CA LYS A 333 0.86 9.90 27.63
C LYS A 333 2.34 9.94 28.02
N ALA A 334 2.83 8.96 28.76
CA ALA A 334 4.22 8.90 29.19
C ALA A 334 5.19 8.86 28.01
N LEU A 335 4.95 8.00 27.01
CA LEU A 335 5.77 7.94 25.82
C LEU A 335 5.78 9.27 25.05
N LEU A 336 4.61 9.87 24.83
CA LEU A 336 4.49 11.10 24.02
C LEU A 336 5.08 12.33 24.73
N THR A 337 4.89 12.46 26.03
CA THR A 337 5.38 13.62 26.79
C THR A 337 6.84 13.53 27.22
N GLY A 338 7.52 12.43 26.94
CA GLY A 338 8.98 12.31 27.08
C GLY A 338 9.76 13.13 26.04
N VAL A 339 9.10 13.58 24.96
CA VAL A 339 9.68 14.36 23.86
C VAL A 339 9.09 15.77 23.88
N PRO A 340 9.87 16.84 23.59
CA PRO A 340 9.34 18.21 23.46
C PRO A 340 8.22 18.31 22.42
N SER A 341 7.22 19.16 22.69
CA SER A 341 5.97 19.20 21.91
C SER A 341 6.10 19.66 20.45
N ASP A 342 7.20 20.28 20.09
CA ASP A 342 7.49 20.69 18.69
C ASP A 342 8.45 19.74 17.96
N LYS A 343 8.86 18.67 18.61
CA LYS A 343 9.91 17.77 18.13
C LYS A 343 9.43 16.33 17.86
N LEU A 344 8.14 16.07 18.07
CA LEU A 344 7.51 14.79 17.76
C LEU A 344 6.25 15.05 16.94
N VAL A 345 6.17 14.47 15.74
CA VAL A 345 4.99 14.48 14.89
C VAL A 345 4.42 13.06 14.80
N LEU A 346 3.13 12.92 15.01
CA LEU A 346 2.46 11.63 15.03
C LEU A 346 1.64 11.41 13.74
N LEU A 347 1.70 10.21 13.21
CA LEU A 347 0.79 9.78 12.16
C LEU A 347 -0.40 9.08 12.82
N ASP A 348 -1.59 9.69 12.84
CA ASP A 348 -2.82 9.02 13.28
C ASP A 348 -3.25 8.02 12.20
N TYR A 349 -2.85 6.79 12.34
CA TYR A 349 -2.45 5.89 11.26
C TYR A 349 -3.59 5.24 10.48
N HIS A 350 -4.78 5.12 11.08
CA HIS A 350 -5.91 4.33 10.53
C HIS A 350 -7.25 5.02 10.84
N CYS A 351 -7.38 6.28 10.42
CA CYS A 351 -8.48 7.15 10.81
C CYS A 351 -9.83 6.77 10.18
N GLU A 352 -9.84 6.05 9.06
CA GLU A 352 -11.08 5.49 8.49
C GLU A 352 -11.74 4.44 9.39
N ASN A 353 -11.01 3.92 10.37
CA ASN A 353 -11.48 2.98 11.37
C ASN A 353 -11.55 3.62 12.76
N VAL A 354 -10.40 4.06 13.27
CA VAL A 354 -10.26 4.64 14.62
C VAL A 354 -9.40 5.88 14.56
N GLU A 355 -9.95 7.02 14.93
CA GLU A 355 -9.23 8.28 15.09
C GLU A 355 -8.70 8.37 16.53
N LEU A 356 -7.42 8.11 16.73
CA LEU A 356 -6.78 8.11 18.05
C LEU A 356 -6.68 9.52 18.67
N TRP A 357 -6.63 10.57 17.85
CA TRP A 357 -6.64 11.94 18.33
C TRP A 357 -7.83 12.25 19.27
N LYS A 358 -8.98 11.60 19.05
CA LYS A 358 -10.18 11.75 19.89
C LYS A 358 -10.02 11.15 21.28
N SER A 359 -9.28 10.04 21.39
CA SER A 359 -9.11 9.28 22.64
C SER A 359 -7.83 9.62 23.42
N THR A 360 -6.93 10.42 22.83
CA THR A 360 -5.61 10.78 23.39
C THR A 360 -5.50 12.27 23.74
N GLU A 361 -6.63 12.95 23.98
CA GLU A 361 -6.62 14.40 24.21
C GLU A 361 -5.83 15.16 23.13
N LYS A 362 -6.07 14.80 21.84
CA LYS A 362 -5.32 15.33 20.69
C LYS A 362 -3.81 15.10 20.84
N PHE A 363 -3.44 13.85 21.19
CA PHE A 363 -2.06 13.42 21.42
C PHE A 363 -1.31 14.28 22.46
N HIS A 364 -2.04 14.76 23.47
CA HIS A 364 -1.50 15.61 24.55
C HIS A 364 -0.78 16.86 24.03
N GLY A 365 -1.21 17.42 22.89
CA GLY A 365 -0.66 18.62 22.27
C GLY A 365 0.49 18.39 21.31
N GLN A 366 0.94 17.14 21.09
CA GLN A 366 1.92 16.82 20.04
C GLN A 366 1.32 17.08 18.66
N PRO A 367 2.08 17.64 17.72
CA PRO A 367 1.67 17.74 16.31
C PRO A 367 1.28 16.37 15.74
N TYR A 368 0.23 16.34 14.91
CA TYR A 368 -0.17 15.11 14.25
C TYR A 368 -0.70 15.31 12.83
N ILE A 369 -0.68 14.23 12.07
CA ILE A 369 -1.18 14.12 10.70
C ILE A 369 -2.32 13.11 10.70
N TRP A 370 -3.49 13.48 10.22
CA TRP A 370 -4.63 12.57 10.04
C TRP A 370 -4.37 11.68 8.82
N CYS A 371 -4.34 10.36 8.99
CA CYS A 371 -3.96 9.44 7.92
C CYS A 371 -5.05 8.42 7.58
N TYR A 372 -5.25 8.24 6.29
CA TYR A 372 -6.07 7.20 5.69
C TYR A 372 -5.18 6.01 5.30
N LEU A 373 -5.48 4.81 5.80
CA LEU A 373 -4.70 3.61 5.45
C LEU A 373 -5.22 2.98 4.15
N GLY A 374 -6.49 2.65 4.08
CA GLY A 374 -7.20 2.27 2.86
C GLY A 374 -6.95 0.86 2.34
N ASN A 375 -5.77 0.27 2.60
CA ASN A 375 -5.40 -1.03 2.05
C ASN A 375 -4.43 -1.80 2.95
N PHE A 376 -4.72 -3.10 3.15
CA PHE A 376 -3.87 -4.04 3.88
C PHE A 376 -3.25 -5.06 2.92
N GLY A 377 -1.93 -5.22 2.97
CA GLY A 377 -1.19 -6.19 2.17
C GLY A 377 -1.28 -5.99 0.65
N GLY A 378 -1.88 -4.90 0.17
CA GLY A 378 -2.19 -4.66 -1.24
C GLY A 378 -3.29 -5.59 -1.76
N ASN A 379 -4.24 -6.01 -0.91
CA ASN A 379 -5.39 -6.81 -1.35
C ASN A 379 -6.29 -6.04 -2.32
N THR A 380 -7.10 -6.78 -3.06
CA THR A 380 -7.85 -6.28 -4.21
C THR A 380 -9.36 -6.21 -3.99
N THR A 381 -9.82 -6.13 -2.75
CA THR A 381 -11.26 -6.03 -2.41
C THR A 381 -11.79 -4.61 -2.53
N LEU A 382 -13.09 -4.49 -2.85
CA LEU A 382 -13.80 -3.21 -2.89
C LEU A 382 -14.20 -2.80 -1.46
N THR A 383 -13.25 -2.17 -0.78
CA THR A 383 -13.41 -1.65 0.59
C THR A 383 -12.75 -0.27 0.66
N GLY A 384 -12.93 0.48 1.74
CA GLY A 384 -12.25 1.76 1.88
C GLY A 384 -12.87 2.69 2.91
N ASN A 385 -14.17 2.51 3.23
CA ASN A 385 -14.92 3.47 4.06
C ASN A 385 -14.72 4.93 3.59
N VAL A 386 -14.69 5.15 2.26
CA VAL A 386 -14.15 6.37 1.64
C VAL A 386 -14.99 7.60 1.96
N LYS A 387 -16.32 7.50 1.84
CA LYS A 387 -17.25 8.60 2.13
C LYS A 387 -17.16 9.02 3.59
N GLU A 388 -17.31 8.08 4.51
CA GLU A 388 -17.21 8.31 5.95
C GLU A 388 -15.82 8.89 6.34
N SER A 389 -14.76 8.45 5.65
CA SER A 389 -13.41 8.99 5.86
C SER A 389 -13.31 10.44 5.47
N GLY A 390 -13.98 10.85 4.41
CA GLY A 390 -14.09 12.26 4.03
C GLY A 390 -14.79 13.11 5.10
N ASP A 391 -15.90 12.62 5.63
CA ASP A 391 -16.66 13.32 6.68
C ASP A 391 -15.87 13.41 7.99
N ARG A 392 -15.14 12.33 8.36
CA ARG A 392 -14.23 12.32 9.52
C ARG A 392 -13.10 13.31 9.38
N LEU A 393 -12.51 13.39 8.20
CA LEU A 393 -11.45 14.34 7.90
C LEU A 393 -11.94 15.78 7.97
N ASP A 394 -13.12 16.11 7.43
CA ASP A 394 -13.72 17.42 7.56
C ASP A 394 -13.97 17.78 9.03
N ASN A 395 -14.47 16.82 9.81
CA ASN A 395 -14.61 17.01 11.26
C ASN A 395 -13.25 17.23 11.96
N ALA A 396 -12.20 16.50 11.56
CA ALA A 396 -10.87 16.68 12.14
C ALA A 396 -10.29 18.06 11.81
N LEU A 397 -10.47 18.56 10.60
CA LEU A 397 -10.04 19.90 10.19
C LEU A 397 -10.72 21.02 11.02
N ILE A 398 -11.95 20.79 11.48
CA ILE A 398 -12.68 21.75 12.33
C ILE A 398 -12.34 21.59 13.82
N ASN A 399 -12.27 20.35 14.31
CA ASN A 399 -12.26 20.04 15.75
C ASN A 399 -10.95 19.42 16.24
N GLY A 400 -10.01 19.09 15.34
CA GLY A 400 -8.75 18.40 15.64
C GLY A 400 -7.74 19.24 16.46
N GLY A 401 -7.93 20.55 16.52
CA GLY A 401 -7.07 21.49 17.26
C GLY A 401 -5.92 22.05 16.44
N ASP A 402 -5.23 23.02 17.00
CA ASP A 402 -4.13 23.74 16.31
C ASP A 402 -2.91 22.85 16.06
N ASN A 403 -2.84 21.69 16.72
CA ASN A 403 -1.80 20.69 16.55
C ASN A 403 -2.10 19.63 15.45
N LEU A 404 -3.24 19.69 14.78
CA LEU A 404 -3.44 19.00 13.51
C LEU A 404 -2.64 19.74 12.43
N LYS A 405 -1.54 19.15 11.95
CA LYS A 405 -0.59 19.79 11.02
C LYS A 405 -0.64 19.22 9.60
N GLY A 406 -1.39 18.17 9.38
CA GLY A 406 -1.40 17.57 8.06
C GLY A 406 -2.47 16.53 7.83
N ILE A 407 -2.55 16.14 6.56
CA ILE A 407 -3.35 15.04 6.04
C ILE A 407 -2.41 14.06 5.38
N GLY A 408 -2.68 12.78 5.45
CA GLY A 408 -1.83 11.79 4.81
C GLY A 408 -2.52 10.48 4.49
N SER A 409 -1.74 9.58 3.92
CA SER A 409 -2.13 8.19 3.73
C SER A 409 -0.98 7.25 4.03
N THR A 410 -1.33 6.11 4.63
CA THR A 410 -0.40 5.09 5.15
C THR A 410 -0.75 3.71 4.60
N LEU A 411 -1.07 3.62 3.32
CA LEU A 411 -1.45 2.38 2.65
C LEU A 411 -0.35 1.31 2.74
N GLU A 412 -0.71 0.07 2.97
CA GLU A 412 0.28 -1.02 2.99
C GLU A 412 0.72 -1.45 1.59
N GLY A 413 -0.12 -1.27 0.57
CA GLY A 413 0.24 -1.62 -0.79
C GLY A 413 -0.59 -0.89 -1.83
N LEU A 414 -0.02 -0.74 -3.02
CA LEU A 414 -0.72 -0.19 -4.18
C LEU A 414 -1.56 -1.29 -4.82
N ASP A 415 -2.82 -0.99 -5.09
CA ASP A 415 -3.65 -1.75 -6.01
C ASP A 415 -3.79 -0.97 -7.33
N ILE A 416 -4.54 -1.50 -8.27
CA ILE A 416 -4.84 -0.80 -9.53
C ILE A 416 -5.71 0.44 -9.31
N ASN A 417 -6.43 0.53 -8.19
CA ASN A 417 -7.36 1.61 -7.88
C ASN A 417 -6.75 2.68 -6.97
N GLN A 418 -6.56 3.89 -7.49
CA GLN A 418 -5.94 5.01 -6.78
C GLN A 418 -6.94 6.05 -6.24
N PHE A 419 -8.23 5.96 -6.59
CA PHE A 419 -9.21 7.03 -6.32
C PHE A 419 -9.37 7.40 -4.84
N PRO A 420 -9.29 6.45 -3.85
CA PRO A 420 -9.47 6.83 -2.45
C PRO A 420 -8.41 7.80 -1.97
N TYR A 421 -7.17 7.61 -2.45
CA TYR A 421 -6.02 8.45 -2.08
C TYR A 421 -6.11 9.83 -2.76
N GLU A 422 -6.54 9.89 -4.02
CA GLU A 422 -6.84 11.14 -4.71
C GLU A 422 -7.92 11.94 -3.96
N TYR A 423 -9.00 11.26 -3.53
CA TYR A 423 -10.09 11.89 -2.78
C TYR A 423 -9.60 12.51 -1.46
N ILE A 424 -8.81 11.77 -0.69
CA ILE A 424 -8.26 12.24 0.59
C ILE A 424 -7.29 13.43 0.38
N PHE A 425 -6.38 13.34 -0.61
CA PHE A 425 -5.44 14.43 -0.86
C PHE A 425 -6.10 15.69 -1.41
N GLU A 426 -7.17 15.59 -2.20
CA GLU A 426 -7.91 16.75 -2.63
C GLU A 426 -8.59 17.51 -1.48
N LYS A 427 -8.99 16.82 -0.41
CA LYS A 427 -9.52 17.46 0.80
C LYS A 427 -8.49 18.32 1.55
N ALA A 428 -7.20 18.15 1.27
CA ALA A 428 -6.14 19.00 1.79
C ALA A 428 -6.17 20.45 1.22
N TRP A 429 -6.94 20.66 0.17
CA TRP A 429 -7.03 21.93 -0.56
C TRP A 429 -8.42 22.56 -0.41
N THR A 430 -8.53 23.87 -0.70
CA THR A 430 -9.81 24.62 -0.68
C THR A 430 -10.70 24.33 -1.91
N ILE A 431 -10.54 23.15 -2.50
CA ILE A 431 -11.42 22.64 -3.55
C ILE A 431 -12.73 22.21 -2.87
N ASP A 432 -13.87 22.56 -3.48
CA ASP A 432 -15.15 22.02 -3.01
C ASP A 432 -15.26 20.55 -3.42
N VAL A 433 -14.94 19.66 -2.47
CA VAL A 433 -15.04 18.23 -2.60
C VAL A 433 -16.36 17.77 -1.98
N ASN A 434 -17.46 18.12 -2.65
CA ASN A 434 -18.76 17.49 -2.36
C ASN A 434 -18.73 16.07 -2.92
N GLY A 435 -18.97 15.07 -2.04
CA GLY A 435 -18.80 13.66 -2.38
C GLY A 435 -19.51 13.24 -3.66
N GLN A 436 -20.77 13.66 -3.88
CA GLN A 436 -21.53 13.29 -5.07
C GLN A 436 -20.97 13.94 -6.36
N ASP A 437 -20.75 15.23 -6.36
CA ASP A 437 -20.22 15.95 -7.54
C ASP A 437 -18.80 15.47 -7.88
N TRP A 438 -18.00 15.14 -6.84
CA TRP A 438 -16.66 14.64 -7.03
C TRP A 438 -16.66 13.27 -7.72
N VAL A 439 -17.57 12.39 -7.32
CA VAL A 439 -17.70 11.02 -7.86
C VAL A 439 -18.20 11.05 -9.31
N GLU A 440 -19.12 11.95 -9.65
CA GLU A 440 -19.55 12.14 -11.04
C GLU A 440 -18.38 12.59 -11.93
N ARG A 441 -17.56 13.52 -11.45
CA ARG A 441 -16.34 13.96 -12.16
C ARG A 441 -15.28 12.86 -12.23
N LEU A 442 -15.20 12.01 -11.22
CA LEU A 442 -14.35 10.81 -11.26
C LEU A 442 -14.78 9.88 -12.39
N ALA A 443 -16.07 9.56 -12.47
CA ALA A 443 -16.61 8.72 -13.53
C ALA A 443 -16.34 9.31 -14.93
N ASP A 444 -16.56 10.60 -15.11
CA ASP A 444 -16.32 11.30 -16.39
C ASP A 444 -14.84 11.22 -16.81
N ARG A 445 -13.91 11.42 -15.87
CA ARG A 445 -12.48 11.36 -16.21
C ARG A 445 -11.96 9.93 -16.41
N HIS A 446 -12.62 8.92 -15.84
CA HIS A 446 -12.31 7.52 -16.12
C HIS A 446 -12.75 7.13 -17.55
N VAL A 447 -13.92 7.62 -17.99
CA VAL A 447 -14.41 7.42 -19.36
C VAL A 447 -13.77 8.41 -20.37
N GLY A 448 -13.37 9.59 -19.91
CA GLY A 448 -12.86 10.68 -20.75
C GLY A 448 -13.96 11.52 -21.42
N ALA A 449 -15.21 11.31 -21.02
CA ALA A 449 -16.39 12.02 -21.47
C ALA A 449 -17.50 11.93 -20.42
N VAL A 450 -18.47 12.81 -20.49
CA VAL A 450 -19.67 12.70 -19.63
C VAL A 450 -20.42 11.42 -19.97
N SER A 451 -20.65 10.57 -18.96
CA SER A 451 -21.37 9.30 -19.09
C SER A 451 -22.32 9.09 -17.91
N GLU A 452 -23.62 9.19 -18.18
CA GLU A 452 -24.65 9.02 -17.14
C GLU A 452 -24.62 7.63 -16.49
N SER A 453 -24.42 6.57 -17.27
CA SER A 453 -24.35 5.20 -16.72
C SER A 453 -23.09 5.01 -15.85
N ALA A 454 -21.93 5.54 -16.25
CA ALA A 454 -20.72 5.48 -15.44
C ALA A 454 -20.87 6.34 -14.15
N ARG A 455 -21.51 7.49 -14.21
CA ARG A 455 -21.83 8.32 -13.02
C ARG A 455 -22.72 7.57 -12.04
N GLU A 456 -23.83 6.97 -12.53
CA GLU A 456 -24.72 6.14 -11.71
C GLU A 456 -23.97 4.97 -11.08
N ALA A 457 -23.13 4.27 -11.84
CA ALA A 457 -22.29 3.18 -11.33
C ALA A 457 -21.36 3.64 -10.20
N TRP A 458 -20.68 4.77 -10.37
CA TRP A 458 -19.77 5.32 -9.38
C TRP A 458 -20.48 5.87 -8.14
N GLN A 459 -21.69 6.41 -8.28
CA GLN A 459 -22.52 6.81 -7.14
C GLN A 459 -22.83 5.59 -6.26
N ILE A 460 -23.26 4.46 -6.87
CA ILE A 460 -23.53 3.21 -6.13
C ILE A 460 -22.23 2.68 -5.49
N LEU A 461 -21.10 2.69 -6.23
CA LEU A 461 -19.81 2.26 -5.68
C LEU A 461 -19.42 3.07 -4.43
N PHE A 462 -19.56 4.39 -4.49
CA PHE A 462 -19.17 5.28 -3.41
C PHE A 462 -20.11 5.24 -2.21
N GLU A 463 -21.43 5.14 -2.43
CA GLU A 463 -22.45 5.20 -1.38
C GLU A 463 -22.70 3.82 -0.73
N ASP A 464 -22.58 2.72 -1.48
CA ASP A 464 -23.03 1.42 -1.04
C ASP A 464 -21.94 0.33 -1.02
N VAL A 465 -20.84 0.50 -1.77
CA VAL A 465 -19.80 -0.54 -1.91
C VAL A 465 -18.53 -0.19 -1.15
N PHE A 466 -17.96 1.02 -1.35
CA PHE A 466 -16.76 1.47 -0.64
C PHE A 466 -17.04 1.97 0.78
N VAL A 467 -18.02 1.37 1.45
CA VAL A 467 -18.46 1.71 2.83
C VAL A 467 -17.74 0.90 3.90
N GLN A 468 -17.26 -0.29 3.55
CA GLN A 468 -16.62 -1.19 4.50
C GLN A 468 -15.22 -0.70 4.89
N VAL A 469 -14.94 -0.69 6.20
CA VAL A 469 -13.59 -0.41 6.72
C VAL A 469 -12.61 -1.44 6.16
N PRO A 470 -11.46 -1.00 5.61
CA PRO A 470 -10.43 -1.92 5.11
C PRO A 470 -9.95 -2.89 6.19
N ARG A 471 -9.78 -4.13 5.80
CA ARG A 471 -9.22 -5.23 6.61
C ARG A 471 -8.38 -6.11 5.71
N THR A 472 -7.76 -7.14 6.29
CA THR A 472 -7.11 -8.20 5.52
C THR A 472 -8.15 -9.08 4.82
N LEU A 473 -8.84 -8.51 3.86
CA LEU A 473 -9.94 -9.13 3.12
C LEU A 473 -9.49 -9.51 1.70
N GLY A 474 -10.16 -10.50 1.13
CA GLY A 474 -9.98 -10.91 -0.24
C GLY A 474 -11.20 -11.70 -0.73
N ILE A 475 -11.27 -12.02 -2.00
CA ILE A 475 -12.24 -12.96 -2.52
C ILE A 475 -11.83 -14.39 -2.20
N LEU A 476 -12.81 -15.28 -2.03
CA LEU A 476 -12.57 -16.66 -1.58
C LEU A 476 -11.56 -17.45 -2.44
N PRO A 477 -11.51 -17.33 -3.77
CA PRO A 477 -10.50 -18.01 -4.59
C PRO A 477 -9.07 -17.89 -4.08
N GLY A 478 -8.70 -16.73 -3.52
CA GLY A 478 -7.35 -16.42 -3.04
C GLY A 478 -6.97 -17.06 -1.70
N TYR A 479 -7.88 -17.76 -1.02
CA TYR A 479 -7.60 -18.37 0.28
C TYR A 479 -7.41 -19.89 0.21
N ARG A 480 -6.62 -20.42 1.14
CA ARG A 480 -6.42 -21.88 1.28
C ARG A 480 -7.77 -22.58 1.47
N PRO A 481 -8.13 -23.54 0.59
CA PRO A 481 -9.41 -24.22 0.66
C PRO A 481 -9.58 -25.03 1.95
N LYS A 482 -10.78 -25.00 2.50
CA LYS A 482 -11.17 -25.82 3.65
C LYS A 482 -12.68 -26.10 3.64
N LEU A 483 -13.11 -27.13 4.36
CA LEU A 483 -14.51 -27.46 4.54
C LEU A 483 -15.14 -26.58 5.63
N GLY A 484 -16.33 -26.00 5.37
CA GLY A 484 -17.11 -25.22 6.34
C GLY A 484 -16.94 -23.68 6.23
N ASP A 485 -17.63 -22.94 7.13
CA ASP A 485 -17.91 -21.50 6.99
C ASP A 485 -16.87 -20.54 7.57
N ASN A 486 -15.66 -21.02 7.93
CA ASN A 486 -14.64 -20.17 8.58
C ASN A 486 -13.99 -19.10 7.68
N TYR A 487 -14.59 -18.79 6.52
CA TYR A 487 -14.15 -17.71 5.64
C TYR A 487 -14.82 -16.36 5.94
N ASN A 488 -15.95 -16.35 6.67
CA ASN A 488 -16.83 -15.19 6.84
C ASN A 488 -16.14 -13.91 7.32
N LYS A 489 -15.05 -14.02 8.10
CA LYS A 489 -14.31 -12.85 8.57
C LYS A 489 -13.39 -12.21 7.51
N ARG A 490 -13.07 -12.95 6.44
CA ARG A 490 -12.13 -12.51 5.38
C ARG A 490 -12.81 -12.28 4.02
N THR A 491 -14.07 -12.70 3.88
CA THR A 491 -14.80 -12.63 2.61
C THR A 491 -16.21 -12.04 2.78
N SER A 492 -16.58 -11.54 3.98
CA SER A 492 -17.86 -10.90 4.19
C SER A 492 -17.84 -9.45 3.70
N ASN A 493 -18.84 -9.08 2.92
CA ASN A 493 -19.07 -7.74 2.43
C ASN A 493 -20.28 -7.11 3.13
N GLU A 494 -20.31 -5.77 3.22
CA GLU A 494 -21.44 -4.99 3.75
C GLU A 494 -22.48 -4.64 2.67
N TYR A 495 -22.25 -5.08 1.43
CA TYR A 495 -23.13 -4.96 0.28
C TYR A 495 -23.48 -6.34 -0.30
N ASP A 496 -24.55 -6.45 -1.04
CA ASP A 496 -25.00 -7.69 -1.70
C ASP A 496 -24.54 -7.80 -3.16
N ASN A 497 -24.72 -8.98 -3.74
CA ASN A 497 -24.33 -9.23 -5.12
C ASN A 497 -25.27 -8.52 -6.13
N ALA A 498 -26.51 -8.17 -5.75
CA ALA A 498 -27.41 -7.42 -6.63
C ALA A 498 -26.87 -5.99 -6.86
N THR A 499 -26.34 -5.36 -5.81
CA THR A 499 -25.71 -4.04 -5.90
C THR A 499 -24.53 -4.05 -6.88
N LEU A 500 -23.61 -5.01 -6.74
CA LEU A 500 -22.47 -5.12 -7.66
C LEU A 500 -22.88 -5.52 -9.08
N LEU A 501 -23.88 -6.37 -9.24
CA LEU A 501 -24.38 -6.73 -10.55
C LEU A 501 -24.90 -5.50 -11.28
N ARG A 502 -25.70 -4.66 -10.60
CA ARG A 502 -26.20 -3.39 -11.16
C ARG A 502 -25.05 -2.44 -11.55
N VAL A 503 -24.03 -2.33 -10.71
CA VAL A 503 -22.84 -1.51 -11.04
C VAL A 503 -22.16 -2.02 -12.31
N TRP A 504 -21.97 -3.34 -12.42
CA TRP A 504 -21.29 -3.90 -13.58
C TRP A 504 -22.10 -3.77 -14.86
N GLU A 505 -23.43 -3.92 -14.80
CA GLU A 505 -24.35 -3.63 -15.91
C GLU A 505 -24.18 -2.18 -16.40
N LEU A 506 -24.24 -1.21 -15.48
CA LEU A 506 -24.09 0.22 -15.81
C LEU A 506 -22.75 0.58 -16.45
N LEU A 507 -21.65 0.02 -15.94
CA LEU A 507 -20.32 0.20 -16.54
C LEU A 507 -20.29 -0.38 -17.96
N LEU A 508 -20.91 -1.54 -18.19
CA LEU A 508 -20.94 -2.21 -19.50
C LEU A 508 -21.94 -1.61 -20.50
N GLU A 509 -22.81 -0.67 -20.06
CA GLU A 509 -23.59 0.19 -20.95
C GLU A 509 -22.74 1.22 -21.70
N VAL A 510 -21.53 1.57 -21.20
CA VAL A 510 -20.58 2.43 -21.90
C VAL A 510 -20.19 1.74 -23.21
N PRO A 511 -20.43 2.35 -24.39
CA PRO A 511 -20.33 1.62 -25.68
C PRO A 511 -18.93 1.13 -26.02
N SER A 512 -17.95 2.00 -25.83
CA SER A 512 -16.52 1.70 -26.01
C SER A 512 -15.70 2.71 -25.22
N CYS A 513 -14.71 2.22 -24.50
CA CYS A 513 -13.72 3.01 -23.81
C CYS A 513 -12.47 2.16 -23.63
N ASP A 514 -11.34 2.69 -24.04
CA ASP A 514 -10.01 2.05 -23.94
C ASP A 514 -9.11 2.77 -22.92
N ARG A 515 -9.72 3.60 -22.06
CA ARG A 515 -8.98 4.28 -21.00
C ARG A 515 -8.68 3.33 -19.85
N ASP A 516 -7.43 3.31 -19.43
CA ASP A 516 -6.93 2.47 -18.34
C ASP A 516 -7.78 2.57 -17.07
N ALA A 517 -8.16 3.77 -16.65
CA ALA A 517 -8.98 3.99 -15.46
C ALA A 517 -10.36 3.33 -15.57
N PHE A 518 -10.98 3.37 -16.74
CA PHE A 518 -12.27 2.71 -16.98
C PHE A 518 -12.14 1.18 -17.07
N GLU A 519 -11.08 0.69 -17.71
CA GLU A 519 -10.79 -0.76 -17.73
C GLU A 519 -10.61 -1.31 -16.30
N ILE A 520 -9.95 -0.55 -15.42
CA ILE A 520 -9.83 -0.88 -14.00
C ILE A 520 -11.20 -0.98 -13.33
N ASP A 521 -12.12 -0.03 -13.59
CA ASP A 521 -13.47 -0.06 -13.02
C ASP A 521 -14.22 -1.34 -13.41
N VAL A 522 -14.14 -1.73 -14.67
CA VAL A 522 -14.77 -2.95 -15.19
C VAL A 522 -14.18 -4.20 -14.55
N ILE A 523 -12.83 -4.29 -14.49
CA ILE A 523 -12.13 -5.45 -13.93
C ILE A 523 -12.40 -5.58 -12.43
N MET A 524 -12.25 -4.51 -11.65
CA MET A 524 -12.38 -4.59 -10.20
C MET A 524 -13.81 -4.97 -9.78
N THR A 525 -14.82 -4.45 -10.49
CA THR A 525 -16.23 -4.76 -10.20
C THR A 525 -16.56 -6.21 -10.55
N GLY A 526 -16.24 -6.64 -11.76
CA GLY A 526 -16.47 -8.01 -12.21
C GLY A 526 -15.68 -9.05 -11.39
N ARG A 527 -14.43 -8.75 -11.06
CA ARG A 527 -13.59 -9.57 -10.19
C ARG A 527 -14.22 -9.79 -8.81
N GLN A 528 -14.71 -8.73 -8.18
CA GLN A 528 -15.36 -8.82 -6.89
C GLN A 528 -16.68 -9.59 -6.97
N LEU A 529 -17.52 -9.30 -7.97
CA LEU A 529 -18.81 -9.96 -8.18
C LEU A 529 -18.64 -11.47 -8.36
N LEU A 530 -17.74 -11.90 -9.26
CA LEU A 530 -17.47 -13.31 -9.50
C LEU A 530 -16.82 -14.00 -8.30
N GLY A 531 -15.99 -13.29 -7.53
CA GLY A 531 -15.41 -13.79 -6.29
C GLY A 531 -16.45 -14.00 -5.19
N ASN A 532 -17.44 -13.12 -5.08
CA ASN A 532 -18.57 -13.28 -4.17
C ASN A 532 -19.44 -14.46 -4.60
N TYR A 533 -19.76 -14.57 -5.88
CA TYR A 533 -20.55 -15.69 -6.40
C TYR A 533 -19.84 -17.04 -6.20
N PHE A 534 -18.52 -17.09 -6.32
CA PHE A 534 -17.74 -18.29 -6.00
C PHE A 534 -17.94 -18.74 -4.55
N LEU A 535 -18.09 -17.83 -3.60
CA LEU A 535 -18.40 -18.15 -2.20
C LEU A 535 -19.79 -18.80 -2.08
N ASP A 536 -20.78 -18.32 -2.84
CA ASP A 536 -22.15 -18.88 -2.79
C ASP A 536 -22.16 -20.30 -3.38
N VAL A 537 -21.52 -20.54 -4.51
CA VAL A 537 -21.35 -21.87 -5.10
C VAL A 537 -20.61 -22.82 -4.14
N LYS A 538 -19.60 -22.30 -3.41
CA LYS A 538 -18.85 -23.07 -2.40
C LYS A 538 -19.73 -23.47 -1.22
N LYS A 539 -20.65 -22.62 -0.77
CA LYS A 539 -21.63 -22.98 0.29
C LYS A 539 -22.52 -24.14 -0.17
N GLU A 540 -22.98 -24.14 -1.43
CA GLU A 540 -23.75 -25.25 -2.00
C GLU A 540 -22.91 -26.54 -2.08
N PHE A 541 -21.64 -26.45 -2.52
CA PHE A 541 -20.72 -27.58 -2.52
C PHE A 541 -20.59 -28.22 -1.12
N ASP A 542 -20.39 -27.41 -0.08
CA ASP A 542 -20.33 -27.88 1.31
C ASP A 542 -21.66 -28.52 1.76
N GLY A 543 -22.79 -27.96 1.30
CA GLY A 543 -24.12 -28.54 1.53
C GLY A 543 -24.28 -29.95 0.94
N PHE A 544 -23.76 -30.17 -0.28
CA PHE A 544 -23.76 -31.48 -0.93
C PHE A 544 -22.82 -32.46 -0.22
N TYR A 545 -21.68 -32.04 0.31
CA TYR A 545 -20.82 -32.88 1.11
C TYR A 545 -21.51 -33.39 2.38
N LYS A 546 -22.20 -32.51 3.12
CA LYS A 546 -22.99 -32.89 4.30
C LYS A 546 -24.07 -33.91 4.00
N LYS A 547 -24.67 -33.82 2.80
CA LYS A 547 -25.72 -34.76 2.31
C LYS A 547 -25.14 -36.01 1.62
N ARG A 548 -23.81 -36.12 1.50
CA ARG A 548 -23.12 -37.17 0.75
C ARG A 548 -23.57 -37.30 -0.71
N ASN A 549 -23.94 -36.17 -1.33
CA ASN A 549 -24.42 -36.11 -2.70
C ASN A 549 -23.22 -35.94 -3.65
N VAL A 550 -22.63 -37.05 -4.10
CA VAL A 550 -21.44 -37.03 -4.99
C VAL A 550 -21.72 -36.35 -6.35
N PRO A 551 -22.88 -36.61 -7.04
CA PRO A 551 -23.19 -35.86 -8.28
C PRO A 551 -23.23 -34.35 -8.08
N GLY A 552 -23.88 -33.84 -7.03
CA GLY A 552 -23.93 -32.41 -6.72
C GLY A 552 -22.55 -31.82 -6.38
N LEU A 553 -21.69 -32.59 -5.69
CA LEU A 553 -20.28 -32.18 -5.47
C LEU A 553 -19.52 -31.98 -6.79
N LYS A 554 -19.65 -32.93 -7.72
CA LYS A 554 -18.98 -32.87 -9.04
C LYS A 554 -19.50 -31.68 -9.87
N GLU A 555 -20.80 -31.44 -9.85
CA GLU A 555 -21.43 -30.32 -10.53
C GLU A 555 -20.89 -28.98 -10.00
N LYS A 556 -20.90 -28.77 -8.69
CA LYS A 556 -20.42 -27.52 -8.10
C LYS A 556 -18.91 -27.34 -8.20
N ALA A 557 -18.12 -28.41 -8.12
CA ALA A 557 -16.70 -28.34 -8.42
C ALA A 557 -16.44 -27.91 -9.88
N SER A 558 -17.25 -28.38 -10.83
CA SER A 558 -17.14 -27.94 -12.24
C SER A 558 -17.48 -26.45 -12.39
N GLU A 559 -18.54 -25.97 -11.73
CA GLU A 559 -18.92 -24.56 -11.74
C GLU A 559 -17.84 -23.67 -11.09
N MET A 560 -17.26 -24.10 -9.98
CA MET A 560 -16.16 -23.37 -9.35
C MET A 560 -14.91 -23.29 -10.23
N ARG A 561 -14.57 -24.36 -10.98
CA ARG A 561 -13.49 -24.34 -11.98
C ARG A 561 -13.75 -23.32 -13.09
N GLU A 562 -14.99 -23.27 -13.57
CA GLU A 562 -15.42 -22.33 -14.60
C GLU A 562 -15.23 -20.89 -14.11
N ILE A 563 -15.69 -20.55 -12.89
CA ILE A 563 -15.49 -19.22 -12.31
C ILE A 563 -14.01 -18.86 -12.16
N LEU A 564 -13.16 -19.80 -11.70
CA LEU A 564 -11.70 -19.56 -11.60
C LEU A 564 -11.07 -19.25 -12.96
N SER A 565 -11.46 -19.98 -14.02
CA SER A 565 -10.98 -19.74 -15.38
C SER A 565 -11.43 -18.37 -15.91
N ASP A 566 -12.67 -17.98 -15.64
CA ASP A 566 -13.22 -16.71 -16.10
C ASP A 566 -12.65 -15.52 -15.32
N LEU A 567 -12.36 -15.69 -14.03
CA LEU A 567 -11.59 -14.72 -13.24
C LEU A 567 -10.16 -14.53 -13.77
N GLU A 568 -9.49 -15.64 -14.15
CA GLU A 568 -8.18 -15.60 -14.81
C GLU A 568 -8.24 -14.74 -16.08
N LEU A 569 -9.21 -15.02 -16.96
CA LEU A 569 -9.39 -14.31 -18.21
C LEU A 569 -9.68 -12.82 -17.98
N LEU A 570 -10.60 -12.48 -17.08
CA LEU A 570 -10.97 -11.09 -16.78
C LEU A 570 -9.75 -10.27 -16.29
N ASN A 571 -8.95 -10.84 -15.39
CA ASN A 571 -7.77 -10.16 -14.86
C ASN A 571 -6.61 -10.09 -15.85
N SER A 572 -6.58 -10.93 -16.89
CA SER A 572 -5.49 -10.95 -17.86
C SER A 572 -5.39 -9.70 -18.73
N PHE A 573 -6.46 -8.90 -18.80
CA PHE A 573 -6.50 -7.69 -19.62
C PHE A 573 -5.69 -6.52 -19.05
N HIS A 574 -5.33 -6.56 -17.77
CA HIS A 574 -4.54 -5.50 -17.14
C HIS A 574 -3.21 -6.05 -16.60
N ASN A 575 -2.08 -5.51 -17.05
CA ASN A 575 -0.74 -6.01 -16.70
C ASN A 575 -0.41 -5.84 -15.20
N ARG A 576 -1.06 -4.92 -14.49
CA ARG A 576 -0.90 -4.72 -13.03
C ARG A 576 -1.78 -5.66 -12.20
N ALA A 577 -2.72 -6.37 -12.82
CA ALA A 577 -3.46 -7.47 -12.21
C ALA A 577 -2.88 -8.84 -12.64
N SER A 578 -1.56 -8.98 -12.73
CA SER A 578 -0.89 -10.04 -13.47
C SER A 578 0.40 -10.49 -12.79
N LEU A 579 0.52 -11.79 -12.57
CA LEU A 579 1.66 -12.41 -11.89
C LEU A 579 2.94 -12.38 -12.73
N ASP A 580 2.85 -12.50 -14.04
CA ASP A 580 4.01 -12.49 -14.94
C ASP A 580 4.79 -11.18 -14.79
N LYS A 581 4.10 -10.05 -14.73
CA LYS A 581 4.72 -8.73 -14.50
C LYS A 581 5.46 -8.68 -13.17
N TRP A 582 4.86 -9.14 -12.09
CA TRP A 582 5.47 -9.17 -10.75
C TRP A 582 6.74 -10.02 -10.71
N ILE A 583 6.71 -11.19 -11.34
CA ILE A 583 7.85 -12.10 -11.42
C ILE A 583 8.94 -11.54 -12.34
N GLU A 584 8.56 -10.98 -13.49
CA GLU A 584 9.51 -10.34 -14.43
C GLU A 584 10.25 -9.17 -13.75
N ASP A 585 9.53 -8.31 -13.03
CA ASP A 585 10.12 -7.20 -12.29
C ASP A 585 11.13 -7.70 -11.25
N ALA A 586 10.77 -8.73 -10.48
CA ALA A 586 11.68 -9.35 -9.51
C ALA A 586 12.95 -9.90 -10.18
N ARG A 587 12.80 -10.72 -11.20
CA ARG A 587 13.93 -11.32 -11.93
C ARG A 587 14.82 -10.28 -12.60
N SER A 588 14.23 -9.19 -13.07
CA SER A 588 14.95 -8.13 -13.79
C SER A 588 15.97 -7.35 -12.95
N LEU A 589 15.95 -7.52 -11.61
CA LEU A 589 16.95 -6.93 -10.72
C LEU A 589 18.19 -7.82 -10.55
N GLY A 590 18.10 -9.12 -10.83
CA GLY A 590 19.24 -10.03 -10.72
C GLY A 590 20.14 -9.96 -11.95
N ASP A 591 21.45 -9.85 -11.74
CA ASP A 591 22.47 -9.90 -12.80
C ASP A 591 22.97 -11.35 -13.08
N THR A 592 22.66 -12.30 -12.19
CA THR A 592 22.94 -13.73 -12.35
C THR A 592 21.66 -14.55 -12.23
N GLU A 593 21.64 -15.78 -12.78
CA GLU A 593 20.48 -16.67 -12.63
C GLU A 593 20.22 -17.04 -11.16
N GLU A 594 21.24 -17.12 -10.34
CA GLU A 594 21.10 -17.36 -8.90
C GLU A 594 20.33 -16.21 -8.23
N LEU A 595 20.69 -14.96 -8.51
CA LEU A 595 20.00 -13.78 -7.97
C LEU A 595 18.58 -13.64 -8.54
N LYS A 596 18.38 -13.89 -9.84
CA LYS A 596 17.03 -13.91 -10.43
C LYS A 596 16.11 -14.90 -9.73
N ASN A 597 16.59 -16.12 -9.49
CA ASN A 597 15.82 -17.16 -8.79
C ASN A 597 15.58 -16.80 -7.32
N TYR A 598 16.57 -16.17 -6.66
CA TYR A 598 16.42 -15.68 -5.31
C TYR A 598 15.32 -14.60 -5.20
N TYR A 599 15.33 -13.62 -6.09
CA TYR A 599 14.32 -12.56 -6.11
C TYR A 599 12.93 -13.11 -6.49
N GLU A 600 12.83 -14.01 -7.45
CA GLU A 600 11.58 -14.68 -7.81
C GLU A 600 11.00 -15.47 -6.63
N LYS A 601 11.82 -16.23 -5.92
CA LYS A 601 11.38 -16.96 -4.72
C LYS A 601 10.81 -16.02 -3.66
N ASN A 602 11.48 -14.91 -3.38
CA ASN A 602 10.98 -13.88 -2.47
C ASN A 602 9.65 -13.29 -2.95
N ALA A 603 9.53 -13.00 -4.26
CA ALA A 603 8.32 -12.46 -4.87
C ALA A 603 7.14 -13.43 -4.76
N ARG A 604 7.33 -14.71 -5.06
CA ARG A 604 6.31 -15.76 -4.93
C ARG A 604 5.88 -15.98 -3.49
N ASN A 605 6.84 -16.02 -2.55
CA ASN A 605 6.58 -16.28 -1.15
C ASN A 605 5.75 -15.17 -0.50
N LEU A 606 6.08 -13.89 -0.73
CA LEU A 606 5.40 -12.76 -0.09
C LEU A 606 3.89 -12.75 -0.35
N ILE A 607 3.48 -12.99 -1.60
CA ILE A 607 2.07 -12.91 -2.03
C ILE A 607 1.28 -14.20 -1.85
N THR A 608 1.89 -15.24 -1.27
CA THR A 608 1.27 -16.56 -1.04
C THR A 608 1.47 -17.03 0.40
N THR A 609 2.51 -17.81 0.67
CA THR A 609 2.75 -18.40 1.98
C THR A 609 3.28 -17.43 3.01
N TRP A 610 3.95 -16.36 2.58
CA TRP A 610 4.59 -15.33 3.41
C TRP A 610 5.54 -15.94 4.45
N GLY A 611 5.01 -16.42 5.57
CA GLY A 611 5.69 -17.06 6.68
C GLY A 611 4.90 -16.91 7.98
N GLY A 612 5.27 -17.66 9.01
CA GLY A 612 4.60 -17.64 10.30
C GLY A 612 3.10 -17.91 10.20
N SER A 613 2.28 -16.98 10.67
CA SER A 613 0.82 -17.01 10.60
C SER A 613 0.21 -16.21 9.42
N LEU A 614 1.05 -15.69 8.52
CA LEU A 614 0.65 -14.73 7.48
C LEU A 614 0.29 -15.37 6.12
N ASN A 615 0.10 -16.70 6.08
CA ASN A 615 -0.35 -17.35 4.85
C ASN A 615 -1.60 -16.69 4.26
N ASP A 616 -1.57 -16.37 2.98
CA ASP A 616 -2.62 -15.66 2.23
C ASP A 616 -2.95 -14.24 2.78
N TYR A 617 -2.05 -13.61 3.56
CA TYR A 617 -2.25 -12.24 4.02
C TYR A 617 -2.27 -11.23 2.87
N ALA A 618 -1.31 -11.35 1.97
CA ALA A 618 -1.13 -10.47 0.81
C ALA A 618 -1.65 -11.10 -0.49
N SER A 619 -2.71 -11.91 -0.39
CA SER A 619 -3.28 -12.59 -1.56
C SER A 619 -3.77 -11.59 -2.59
N ARG A 620 -3.37 -11.82 -3.85
CA ARG A 620 -3.77 -11.01 -5.00
C ARG A 620 -4.76 -11.80 -5.84
N THR A 621 -5.70 -11.10 -6.46
CA THR A 621 -6.54 -11.71 -7.49
C THR A 621 -5.95 -11.33 -8.86
N TRP A 622 -4.84 -11.95 -9.20
CA TRP A 622 -4.10 -11.69 -10.43
C TRP A 622 -4.20 -12.85 -11.42
N ALA A 623 -4.22 -12.53 -12.71
CA ALA A 623 -4.02 -13.52 -13.75
C ALA A 623 -2.66 -14.21 -13.57
N GLY A 624 -2.58 -15.48 -13.87
CA GLY A 624 -1.44 -16.35 -13.57
C GLY A 624 -1.50 -16.91 -12.15
N LEU A 625 -1.76 -16.08 -11.13
CA LEU A 625 -1.89 -16.57 -9.75
C LEU A 625 -3.20 -17.35 -9.57
N LEU A 626 -4.29 -16.91 -10.19
CA LEU A 626 -5.57 -17.62 -10.21
C LEU A 626 -5.44 -19.02 -10.80
N ASN A 627 -4.80 -19.14 -11.97
CA ASN A 627 -4.67 -20.41 -12.66
C ASN A 627 -3.60 -21.32 -12.07
N ASP A 628 -2.38 -20.80 -11.86
CA ASP A 628 -1.21 -21.61 -11.51
C ASP A 628 -1.10 -21.94 -10.03
N TYR A 629 -1.72 -21.15 -9.17
CA TYR A 629 -1.64 -21.35 -7.73
C TYR A 629 -3.00 -21.63 -7.09
N TYR A 630 -3.99 -20.73 -7.23
CA TYR A 630 -5.27 -20.91 -6.55
C TYR A 630 -6.07 -22.06 -7.11
N ALA A 631 -6.24 -22.16 -8.43
CA ALA A 631 -6.98 -23.27 -9.05
C ALA A 631 -6.39 -24.63 -8.68
N LYS A 632 -5.04 -24.74 -8.60
CA LYS A 632 -4.39 -26.00 -8.17
C LYS A 632 -4.67 -26.35 -6.71
N ARG A 633 -4.74 -25.35 -5.82
CA ARG A 633 -5.16 -25.59 -4.42
C ARG A 633 -6.62 -26.07 -4.36
N TRP A 634 -7.50 -25.49 -5.17
CA TRP A 634 -8.91 -25.91 -5.25
C TRP A 634 -9.05 -27.31 -5.84
N GLU A 635 -8.23 -27.70 -6.82
CA GLU A 635 -8.20 -29.08 -7.33
C GLU A 635 -7.82 -30.11 -6.24
N ILE A 636 -6.75 -29.83 -5.47
CA ILE A 636 -6.37 -30.67 -4.35
C ILE A 636 -7.52 -30.84 -3.35
N TYR A 637 -8.26 -29.77 -3.10
CA TYR A 637 -9.43 -29.76 -2.23
C TYR A 637 -10.60 -30.57 -2.82
N PHE A 638 -10.95 -30.37 -4.09
CA PHE A 638 -12.02 -31.10 -4.74
C PHE A 638 -11.74 -32.61 -4.76
N ASP A 639 -10.54 -33.02 -5.14
CA ASP A 639 -10.13 -34.42 -5.14
C ASP A 639 -10.26 -35.07 -3.75
N ALA A 640 -9.82 -34.37 -2.71
CA ALA A 640 -9.89 -34.88 -1.34
C ALA A 640 -11.35 -35.01 -0.87
N VAL A 641 -12.19 -33.99 -1.08
CA VAL A 641 -13.59 -33.97 -0.61
C VAL A 641 -14.45 -34.93 -1.38
N ILE A 642 -14.35 -34.95 -2.72
CA ILE A 642 -15.13 -35.84 -3.58
C ILE A 642 -14.70 -37.29 -3.34
N GLY A 643 -13.39 -37.55 -3.27
CA GLY A 643 -12.85 -38.88 -3.01
C GLY A 643 -13.26 -39.47 -1.64
N ALA A 644 -13.34 -38.62 -0.59
CA ALA A 644 -13.88 -39.03 0.70
C ALA A 644 -15.38 -39.38 0.62
N ALA A 645 -16.17 -38.53 -0.08
CA ALA A 645 -17.60 -38.74 -0.27
C ALA A 645 -17.88 -40.02 -1.09
N GLU A 646 -17.14 -40.30 -2.16
CA GLU A 646 -17.27 -41.51 -2.98
C GLU A 646 -16.98 -42.80 -2.19
N LYS A 647 -16.00 -42.73 -1.26
CA LYS A 647 -15.64 -43.83 -0.37
C LYS A 647 -16.57 -43.94 0.85
N GLY A 648 -17.46 -43.00 1.05
CA GLY A 648 -18.33 -42.94 2.21
C GLY A 648 -17.62 -42.70 3.56
N ILE A 649 -16.41 -42.11 3.51
CA ILE A 649 -15.60 -41.80 4.69
C ILE A 649 -15.57 -40.30 4.99
N GLU A 650 -15.18 -39.93 6.20
CA GLU A 650 -14.95 -38.53 6.56
C GLU A 650 -13.67 -38.00 5.91
N LEU A 651 -13.68 -36.70 5.55
CA LEU A 651 -12.51 -36.02 5.01
C LEU A 651 -11.38 -36.00 6.05
N ASN A 652 -10.22 -36.50 5.67
CA ASN A 652 -9.00 -36.35 6.46
C ASN A 652 -8.44 -34.93 6.29
N LYS A 653 -8.76 -34.05 7.26
CA LYS A 653 -8.40 -32.63 7.23
C LYS A 653 -6.88 -32.41 7.37
N ASP A 654 -6.19 -33.25 8.13
CA ASP A 654 -4.74 -33.13 8.34
C ASP A 654 -3.97 -33.53 7.08
N GLU A 655 -4.40 -34.59 6.40
CA GLU A 655 -3.86 -34.98 5.10
C GLU A 655 -4.07 -33.88 4.04
N LEU A 656 -5.28 -33.31 3.95
CA LEU A 656 -5.57 -32.21 3.05
C LEU A 656 -4.65 -31.01 3.33
N LYS A 657 -4.51 -30.61 4.61
CA LYS A 657 -3.63 -29.52 5.03
C LYS A 657 -2.17 -29.80 4.65
N SER A 658 -1.69 -31.03 4.82
CA SER A 658 -0.33 -31.42 4.44
C SER A 658 -0.12 -31.36 2.92
N ARG A 659 -1.06 -31.87 2.12
CA ARG A 659 -0.99 -31.82 0.65
C ARG A 659 -0.97 -30.40 0.13
N LEU A 660 -1.82 -29.52 0.68
CA LEU A 660 -1.84 -28.09 0.33
C LEU A 660 -0.50 -27.44 0.67
N ALA A 661 0.03 -27.65 1.88
CA ALA A 661 1.31 -27.07 2.30
C ALA A 661 2.49 -27.54 1.43
N THR A 662 2.51 -28.82 1.02
CA THR A 662 3.53 -29.36 0.12
C THR A 662 3.46 -28.65 -1.24
N PHE A 663 2.29 -28.58 -1.85
CA PHE A 663 2.10 -27.88 -3.13
C PHE A 663 2.52 -26.41 -3.05
N GLU A 664 2.09 -25.71 -2.00
CA GLU A 664 2.39 -24.29 -1.80
C GLU A 664 3.91 -24.05 -1.72
N GLN A 665 4.63 -24.89 -0.99
CA GLN A 665 6.09 -24.78 -0.91
C GLN A 665 6.77 -25.10 -2.25
N GLU A 666 6.33 -26.15 -2.94
CA GLU A 666 6.84 -26.51 -4.27
C GLU A 666 6.62 -25.36 -5.27
N TRP A 667 5.47 -24.70 -5.20
CA TRP A 667 5.17 -23.55 -6.07
C TRP A 667 6.07 -22.35 -5.75
N VAL A 668 6.33 -22.06 -4.47
CA VAL A 668 7.24 -20.98 -4.06
C VAL A 668 8.67 -21.25 -4.52
N ASP A 669 9.12 -22.49 -4.49
CA ASP A 669 10.47 -22.90 -4.90
C ASP A 669 10.61 -23.08 -6.43
N SER A 670 9.51 -23.01 -7.17
CA SER A 670 9.51 -23.17 -8.61
C SER A 670 10.01 -21.91 -9.35
N THR A 671 10.69 -22.13 -10.46
CA THR A 671 11.06 -21.10 -11.44
C THR A 671 10.38 -21.33 -12.80
N THR A 672 9.29 -22.10 -12.80
CA THR A 672 8.50 -22.32 -14.02
C THR A 672 7.91 -21.00 -14.50
N PRO A 673 8.12 -20.62 -15.77
CA PRO A 673 7.58 -19.38 -16.32
C PRO A 673 6.05 -19.32 -16.22
N ILE A 674 5.55 -18.17 -15.82
CA ILE A 674 4.11 -17.91 -15.76
C ILE A 674 3.61 -17.64 -17.18
N GLN A 675 2.56 -18.35 -17.58
CA GLN A 675 1.94 -18.17 -18.88
C GLN A 675 0.52 -17.61 -18.71
N ILE A 676 0.29 -16.43 -19.28
CA ILE A 676 -1.01 -15.77 -19.26
C ILE A 676 -1.49 -15.61 -20.71
N HIS A 677 -2.68 -16.13 -20.98
CA HIS A 677 -3.30 -15.99 -22.29
C HIS A 677 -4.18 -14.74 -22.29
N ARG A 678 -3.89 -13.83 -23.23
CA ARG A 678 -4.63 -12.58 -23.44
C ARG A 678 -5.23 -12.62 -24.84
N GLU A 679 -6.53 -12.84 -24.94
CA GLU A 679 -7.23 -12.89 -26.23
C GLU A 679 -8.54 -12.09 -26.19
N GLY A 680 -8.81 -11.32 -27.22
CA GLY A 680 -10.03 -10.54 -27.37
C GLY A 680 -9.97 -9.14 -26.76
N SER A 681 -11.12 -8.58 -26.44
CA SER A 681 -11.30 -7.28 -25.82
C SER A 681 -11.87 -7.43 -24.41
N LEU A 682 -11.45 -6.57 -23.47
CA LEU A 682 -11.96 -6.56 -22.12
C LEU A 682 -13.50 -6.42 -22.09
N LEU A 683 -14.03 -5.41 -22.80
CA LEU A 683 -15.45 -5.12 -22.78
C LEU A 683 -16.31 -6.24 -23.35
N ASP A 684 -15.87 -6.86 -24.45
CA ASP A 684 -16.59 -7.99 -25.05
C ASP A 684 -16.56 -9.19 -24.11
N THR A 685 -15.42 -9.46 -23.49
CA THR A 685 -15.28 -10.52 -22.48
C THR A 685 -16.17 -10.24 -21.27
N ALA A 686 -16.13 -9.04 -20.72
CA ALA A 686 -16.93 -8.68 -19.56
C ALA A 686 -18.44 -8.75 -19.84
N ARG A 687 -18.91 -8.32 -21.03
CA ARG A 687 -20.31 -8.47 -21.48
C ARG A 687 -20.71 -9.95 -21.59
N HIS A 688 -19.85 -10.78 -22.19
CA HIS A 688 -20.09 -12.22 -22.25
C HIS A 688 -20.19 -12.86 -20.85
N LEU A 689 -19.31 -12.47 -19.93
CA LEU A 689 -19.37 -12.95 -18.53
C LEU A 689 -20.61 -12.45 -17.81
N LEU A 690 -21.06 -11.23 -18.07
CA LEU A 690 -22.32 -10.71 -17.53
C LEU A 690 -23.52 -11.51 -18.02
N GLU A 691 -23.60 -11.80 -19.32
CA GLU A 691 -24.66 -12.66 -19.91
C GLU A 691 -24.65 -14.06 -19.28
N LYS A 692 -23.46 -14.61 -19.01
CA LYS A 692 -23.27 -15.95 -18.43
C LYS A 692 -23.66 -16.02 -16.96
N TYR A 693 -23.21 -15.07 -16.16
CA TYR A 693 -23.32 -15.10 -14.69
C TYR A 693 -24.46 -14.28 -14.12
N GLY A 694 -24.92 -13.22 -14.79
CA GLY A 694 -26.01 -12.37 -14.31
C GLY A 694 -27.24 -13.19 -13.90
N PRO A 695 -27.83 -14.03 -14.78
CA PRO A 695 -28.99 -14.85 -14.42
C PRO A 695 -28.74 -15.89 -13.31
N ARG A 696 -27.49 -16.36 -13.16
CA ARG A 696 -27.11 -17.31 -12.09
C ARG A 696 -27.02 -16.60 -10.73
N ILE A 697 -26.45 -15.40 -10.74
CA ILE A 697 -26.34 -14.56 -9.54
C ILE A 697 -27.72 -14.11 -9.07
N GLU A 698 -28.57 -13.58 -9.96
CA GLU A 698 -29.96 -13.21 -9.63
C GLU A 698 -30.75 -14.35 -9.00
N LYS A 699 -30.54 -15.57 -9.47
CA LYS A 699 -31.20 -16.76 -8.91
C LYS A 699 -30.67 -17.15 -7.54
N SER A 700 -29.45 -16.74 -7.18
CA SER A 700 -28.82 -17.03 -5.88
C SER A 700 -29.16 -15.99 -4.81
N LEU A 701 -29.68 -14.81 -5.20
CA LEU A 701 -30.18 -13.77 -4.29
C LEU A 701 -31.50 -14.24 -3.61
#